data_9a91b886777ab73dc38e9a2193623c32
#
_entry.id   9a91b886777ab73dc38e9a2193623c32
#
_cell.length_a   1.000
_cell.length_b   1.000
_cell.length_c   1.000
_cell.angle_alpha   90.00
_cell.angle_beta   90.00
_cell.angle_gamma   90.00
#
_symmetry.space_group_name_H-M   'P 1'
#
loop_
_entity.id
_entity.type
_entity.pdbx_description
1 polymer ?
#
loop_
_entity_poly.entity_id
_entity_poly.type
_entity_poly.pdbx_seq_one_letter_code
_entity_poly.pdbx_strand_id
1 'polypeptide(L)'
;MEEIKLYLKEAGEDAVRIAWNRIDGDDEAGGTVYEVYWSDRCTPGMQYKQAARTTETEYTLHRSTWIPQYLRVEAKNVRDGQTVGKSGILKTPVKKVWNRQLEKLNRGLVALKTKEGVFLAWRMLLEEVSGWTQSGMSGTDYAVYRNGERLAVVTDCTCYVDEQGTDNDSYQVAPVRDGQESEPCSPVSAGAGTGGYLEFPLQKPEGGVTPAGEAYTYSANDMSVGDADGDREYEFYVKWDPSNSHDVSIKGYTGKCYIDCYKLDGRLLWRLDMGVNIRAGAHYTQFMVYDFDGDGRAEMSVKTAPGTCMTVYEEDGTVKERAFITLPEEDVQDGVTHEDNYVCSAEDYYEHMVKVFREWTEYPEVKSGQWPATLEECFGRAPEYAYPLSDADARALADYFMDEFAPSRSEKNRLREFEGFVYEGPEYLTMFGGDGKELETIPFPHLREDDGLRWGDYAMKRIEPCNRVDRFLSGVAYLDGERPSLIICRGYYTRTTIAAYDFRNGKHRLRFDIDSGHVPMDNPFCASPHEATGSDPVYGSLAGQGNHSLSTADVDGDGCQEIIYGAAAIDHDGSLLYSAAGFLPDGRPAKLGHGDAMHVAVIDPDRPGYQIFNVFEGAQNAPYGWALRDAQTGEAFFGEYAECDLGRCMVGDVTPGVRGLSVWVNEMYDCKGNRLPDKILGTNQSIRWAGDLTTQVIDGVNYLKDVQTGVINDNTHGIMLKPEGTMTNNGTKGNPCLVADIFGDYREELVLRTEDSSAIRIYVNTELTGHKLFTLMHDVMYRTGIAWQNNCYNQPCYTSFYYASDMDFSQVLPYFEED
;
A
#
# COMPACT_ATOMS: atom_id res chain seq x y z
N MET A 1 37.02 -31.93 -6.34
CA MET A 1 36.81 -30.52 -5.86
C MET A 1 37.56 -30.34 -4.58
N GLU A 2 38.43 -29.35 -4.48
CA GLU A 2 39.11 -29.03 -3.26
C GLU A 2 38.18 -28.29 -2.28
N GLU A 3 38.40 -28.43 -0.97
CA GLU A 3 37.63 -27.76 0.02
C GLU A 3 38.16 -26.32 0.28
N ILE A 4 37.32 -25.33 0.08
CA ILE A 4 37.61 -23.96 0.46
C ILE A 4 37.24 -23.76 1.93
N LYS A 5 38.21 -23.41 2.73
CA LYS A 5 37.99 -23.03 4.17
C LYS A 5 37.69 -21.57 4.24
N LEU A 6 36.41 -21.24 4.34
CA LEU A 6 35.89 -19.87 4.47
C LEU A 6 35.84 -19.47 5.95
N TYR A 7 36.31 -18.28 6.29
CA TYR A 7 36.30 -17.77 7.65
C TYR A 7 36.02 -16.26 7.71
N LEU A 8 35.36 -15.84 8.79
CA LEU A 8 35.07 -14.44 9.08
C LEU A 8 36.36 -13.77 9.61
N LYS A 9 36.75 -12.67 8.98
CA LYS A 9 37.83 -11.78 9.48
C LYS A 9 37.31 -10.70 10.38
N GLU A 10 36.24 -10.06 9.98
CA GLU A 10 35.65 -8.92 10.68
C GLU A 10 34.15 -8.81 10.34
N ALA A 11 33.34 -8.39 11.33
CA ALA A 11 31.95 -8.04 11.11
C ALA A 11 31.66 -6.71 11.81
N GLY A 12 31.30 -5.71 11.01
CA GLY A 12 30.79 -4.41 11.41
C GLY A 12 29.26 -4.36 11.28
N GLU A 13 28.66 -3.19 11.46
CA GLU A 13 27.23 -2.96 11.30
C GLU A 13 26.81 -3.01 9.82
N ASP A 14 27.61 -2.43 8.91
CA ASP A 14 27.27 -2.27 7.50
C ASP A 14 28.23 -3.00 6.54
N ALA A 15 29.13 -3.84 7.07
CA ALA A 15 30.02 -4.64 6.23
C ALA A 15 30.54 -5.88 6.96
N VAL A 16 30.81 -6.91 6.17
CA VAL A 16 31.42 -8.18 6.63
C VAL A 16 32.65 -8.47 5.77
N ARG A 17 33.80 -8.68 6.40
CA ARG A 17 35.04 -9.10 5.72
C ARG A 17 35.29 -10.58 5.94
N ILE A 18 35.38 -11.31 4.83
CA ILE A 18 35.65 -12.74 4.80
C ILE A 18 36.98 -13.05 4.10
N ALA A 19 37.55 -14.20 4.42
CA ALA A 19 38.72 -14.69 3.70
C ALA A 19 38.68 -16.23 3.60
N TRP A 20 39.47 -16.76 2.67
CA TRP A 20 39.57 -18.20 2.43
C TRP A 20 40.97 -18.63 2.01
N ASN A 21 41.25 -19.95 2.08
CA ASN A 21 42.51 -20.49 1.59
C ASN A 21 42.58 -20.45 0.07
N ARG A 22 43.76 -20.23 -0.47
CA ARG A 22 44.00 -20.35 -1.89
C ARG A 22 43.84 -21.84 -2.30
N ILE A 23 43.21 -22.05 -3.44
CA ILE A 23 43.15 -23.35 -4.12
C ILE A 23 44.33 -23.39 -5.08
N ASP A 24 45.22 -24.39 -4.97
CA ASP A 24 46.34 -24.60 -5.85
C ASP A 24 45.84 -25.20 -7.17
N GLY A 25 45.27 -24.38 -8.02
CA GLY A 25 45.04 -24.73 -9.42
C GLY A 25 46.31 -24.41 -10.22
N ASP A 26 46.86 -25.40 -10.94
CA ASP A 26 48.03 -25.28 -11.75
C ASP A 26 48.36 -23.90 -12.27
N ASP A 27 49.46 -23.30 -11.80
CA ASP A 27 49.99 -22.02 -12.32
C ASP A 27 50.33 -22.08 -13.80
N GLU A 28 50.51 -23.28 -14.38
CA GLU A 28 50.67 -23.54 -15.80
C GLU A 28 49.35 -23.56 -16.61
N ALA A 29 48.18 -23.61 -15.95
CA ALA A 29 46.88 -23.87 -16.58
C ALA A 29 45.91 -22.70 -16.67
N GLY A 30 46.28 -21.46 -16.32
CA GLY A 30 45.46 -20.27 -16.62
C GLY A 30 44.76 -19.61 -15.45
N GLY A 31 45.06 -20.01 -14.22
CA GLY A 31 44.62 -19.31 -13.00
C GLY A 31 43.23 -19.71 -12.48
N THR A 32 43.03 -19.45 -11.19
CA THR A 32 41.74 -19.64 -10.49
C THR A 32 41.09 -18.30 -10.18
N VAL A 33 39.76 -18.22 -10.41
CA VAL A 33 38.94 -17.08 -10.01
C VAL A 33 37.92 -17.54 -8.97
N TYR A 34 37.65 -16.70 -7.97
CA TYR A 34 36.70 -17.00 -6.91
C TYR A 34 35.41 -16.23 -7.16
N GLU A 35 34.29 -16.90 -7.07
CA GLU A 35 32.95 -16.32 -7.08
C GLU A 35 32.42 -16.35 -5.66
N VAL A 36 32.12 -15.17 -5.13
CA VAL A 36 31.53 -14.98 -3.79
C VAL A 36 30.03 -14.85 -3.94
N TYR A 37 29.31 -15.62 -3.16
CA TYR A 37 27.85 -15.63 -3.15
C TYR A 37 27.31 -15.33 -1.78
N TRP A 38 26.16 -14.69 -1.71
CA TRP A 38 25.50 -14.34 -0.48
C TRP A 38 23.99 -14.62 -0.52
N SER A 39 23.37 -14.73 0.67
CA SER A 39 21.93 -14.72 0.89
C SER A 39 21.62 -14.14 2.27
N ASP A 40 20.41 -13.59 2.43
CA ASP A 40 19.81 -13.12 3.69
C ASP A 40 19.11 -14.24 4.47
N ARG A 41 19.01 -15.44 3.90
CA ARG A 41 18.37 -16.62 4.50
C ARG A 41 19.05 -17.90 4.08
N CYS A 42 18.74 -19.00 4.77
CA CYS A 42 19.29 -20.31 4.46
C CYS A 42 18.21 -21.38 4.48
N THR A 43 17.66 -21.70 3.33
CA THR A 43 16.68 -22.77 3.12
C THR A 43 17.26 -23.90 2.26
N PRO A 44 16.68 -25.12 2.29
CA PRO A 44 17.22 -26.26 1.51
C PRO A 44 17.34 -26.03 0.00
N GLY A 45 16.46 -25.20 -0.59
CA GLY A 45 16.45 -24.88 -2.03
C GLY A 45 17.18 -23.59 -2.38
N MET A 46 17.84 -22.93 -1.42
CA MET A 46 18.34 -21.57 -1.50
C MET A 46 19.21 -21.29 -2.71
N GLN A 47 18.85 -20.31 -3.50
CA GLN A 47 19.65 -19.69 -4.55
C GLN A 47 20.40 -18.50 -3.97
N TYR A 48 21.71 -18.42 -4.26
CA TYR A 48 22.55 -17.32 -3.77
C TYR A 48 22.77 -16.30 -4.87
N LYS A 49 22.74 -15.02 -4.53
CA LYS A 49 23.16 -13.93 -5.43
C LYS A 49 24.70 -13.86 -5.47
N GLN A 50 25.26 -13.63 -6.65
CA GLN A 50 26.69 -13.42 -6.78
C GLN A 50 27.06 -12.00 -6.34
N ALA A 51 27.88 -11.89 -5.29
CA ALA A 51 28.34 -10.63 -4.78
C ALA A 51 29.60 -10.13 -5.51
N ALA A 52 30.51 -11.05 -5.87
CA ALA A 52 31.76 -10.70 -6.53
C ALA A 52 32.37 -11.84 -7.32
N ARG A 53 33.29 -11.45 -8.24
CA ARG A 53 34.23 -12.35 -8.90
C ARG A 53 35.62 -11.75 -8.77
N THR A 54 36.54 -12.45 -8.14
CA THR A 54 37.87 -11.95 -7.76
C THR A 54 38.95 -13.00 -7.87
N THR A 55 40.21 -12.58 -8.01
CA THR A 55 41.39 -13.45 -7.89
C THR A 55 42.00 -13.40 -6.48
N GLU A 56 41.55 -12.47 -5.66
CA GLU A 56 41.98 -12.34 -4.27
C GLU A 56 41.38 -13.46 -3.41
N THR A 57 41.95 -13.71 -2.24
CA THR A 57 41.45 -14.67 -1.27
C THR A 57 40.73 -14.03 -0.08
N GLU A 58 40.28 -12.81 -0.25
CA GLU A 58 39.41 -12.08 0.69
C GLU A 58 38.45 -11.16 -0.05
N TYR A 59 37.35 -10.86 0.62
CA TYR A 59 36.30 -9.99 0.11
C TYR A 59 35.59 -9.28 1.25
N THR A 60 35.16 -8.03 1.02
CA THR A 60 34.29 -7.29 1.93
C THR A 60 32.91 -7.19 1.29
N LEU A 61 31.90 -7.82 1.93
CA LEU A 61 30.51 -7.64 1.57
C LEU A 61 29.97 -6.40 2.30
N HIS A 62 29.57 -5.39 1.52
CA HIS A 62 28.94 -4.17 2.02
C HIS A 62 27.44 -4.39 2.11
N ARG A 63 26.98 -4.92 3.24
CA ARG A 63 25.59 -5.11 3.59
C ARG A 63 25.41 -4.96 5.09
N SER A 64 24.27 -4.43 5.49
CA SER A 64 23.88 -4.32 6.89
C SER A 64 23.84 -5.70 7.56
N THR A 65 24.26 -5.76 8.79
CA THR A 65 24.24 -6.97 9.62
C THR A 65 23.12 -6.95 10.66
N TRP A 66 22.01 -6.26 10.37
CA TRP A 66 20.83 -6.31 11.24
C TRP A 66 20.11 -7.68 11.21
N ILE A 67 20.36 -8.46 10.13
CA ILE A 67 20.04 -9.88 10.04
C ILE A 67 21.30 -10.67 9.65
N PRO A 68 21.36 -11.99 9.95
CA PRO A 68 22.48 -12.82 9.52
C PRO A 68 22.62 -12.84 7.99
N GLN A 69 23.84 -12.78 7.49
CA GLN A 69 24.17 -13.03 6.09
C GLN A 69 24.79 -14.41 5.94
N TYR A 70 24.42 -15.10 4.88
CA TYR A 70 24.90 -16.45 4.57
C TYR A 70 25.80 -16.39 3.34
N LEU A 71 27.07 -16.73 3.51
CA LEU A 71 28.11 -16.54 2.50
C LEU A 71 28.69 -17.89 2.08
N ARG A 72 29.01 -18.03 0.80
CA ARG A 72 29.77 -19.15 0.27
C ARG A 72 30.70 -18.68 -0.86
N VAL A 73 31.77 -19.45 -1.12
CA VAL A 73 32.74 -19.17 -2.17
C VAL A 73 32.92 -20.39 -3.06
N GLU A 74 32.93 -20.17 -4.36
CA GLU A 74 33.28 -21.21 -5.37
C GLU A 74 34.54 -20.76 -6.11
N ALA A 75 35.49 -21.69 -6.26
CA ALA A 75 36.64 -21.49 -7.12
C ALA A 75 36.36 -22.05 -8.52
N LYS A 76 36.58 -21.26 -9.55
CA LYS A 76 36.38 -21.60 -10.95
C LYS A 76 37.71 -21.57 -11.71
N ASN A 77 37.91 -22.54 -12.59
CA ASN A 77 38.99 -22.47 -13.56
C ASN A 77 38.69 -21.42 -14.62
N VAL A 78 39.62 -20.49 -14.89
CA VAL A 78 39.44 -19.37 -15.82
C VAL A 78 39.23 -19.84 -17.27
N ARG A 79 39.80 -20.98 -17.69
CA ARG A 79 39.72 -21.45 -19.09
C ARG A 79 38.38 -22.06 -19.47
N ASP A 80 37.81 -22.89 -18.60
CA ASP A 80 36.63 -23.68 -18.92
C ASP A 80 35.42 -23.40 -18.01
N GLY A 81 35.59 -22.53 -16.99
CA GLY A 81 34.56 -22.16 -16.04
C GLY A 81 34.15 -23.29 -15.08
N GLN A 82 34.82 -24.41 -15.08
CA GLN A 82 34.51 -25.53 -14.20
C GLN A 82 34.80 -25.19 -12.75
N THR A 83 33.90 -25.62 -11.84
CA THR A 83 34.11 -25.45 -10.40
C THR A 83 35.16 -26.46 -9.91
N VAL A 84 36.29 -25.95 -9.41
CA VAL A 84 37.42 -26.71 -8.87
C VAL A 84 37.42 -26.80 -7.34
N GLY A 85 36.76 -25.85 -6.66
CA GLY A 85 36.62 -25.83 -5.19
C GLY A 85 35.31 -25.18 -4.73
N LYS A 86 34.82 -25.58 -3.55
CA LYS A 86 33.64 -24.98 -2.87
C LYS A 86 33.88 -24.88 -1.39
N SER A 87 33.34 -23.82 -0.76
CA SER A 87 33.27 -23.68 0.70
C SER A 87 31.96 -24.28 1.25
N GLY A 88 31.94 -24.51 2.57
CA GLY A 88 30.69 -24.53 3.33
C GLY A 88 30.02 -23.16 3.37
N ILE A 89 28.83 -23.09 3.97
CA ILE A 89 28.11 -21.84 4.23
C ILE A 89 28.63 -21.22 5.53
N LEU A 90 28.98 -19.94 5.47
CA LEU A 90 29.35 -19.12 6.63
C LEU A 90 28.16 -18.23 7.01
N LYS A 91 27.59 -18.39 8.21
CA LYS A 91 26.60 -17.48 8.81
C LYS A 91 27.33 -16.37 9.53
N THR A 92 26.98 -15.11 9.26
CA THR A 92 27.55 -13.94 9.95
C THR A 92 26.81 -13.66 11.25
N PRO A 93 27.47 -13.04 12.25
CA PRO A 93 26.78 -12.56 13.44
C PRO A 93 25.98 -11.30 13.11
N VAL A 94 24.88 -11.08 13.86
CA VAL A 94 24.16 -9.81 13.88
C VAL A 94 24.98 -8.79 14.69
N LYS A 95 25.14 -7.59 14.14
CA LYS A 95 25.89 -6.47 14.75
C LYS A 95 25.09 -5.19 14.85
N LYS A 96 24.23 -4.92 13.87
CA LYS A 96 23.34 -3.75 13.89
C LYS A 96 22.03 -4.12 14.56
N VAL A 97 21.61 -3.33 15.52
CA VAL A 97 20.33 -3.49 16.23
C VAL A 97 19.50 -2.25 15.97
N TRP A 98 18.31 -2.41 15.42
CA TRP A 98 17.33 -1.35 15.22
C TRP A 98 16.42 -1.21 16.44
N ASN A 99 16.26 0.02 16.92
CA ASN A 99 15.28 0.34 17.96
C ASN A 99 13.99 0.86 17.31
N ARG A 100 13.29 -0.05 16.65
CA ARG A 100 12.08 0.27 15.88
C ARG A 100 10.94 0.68 16.81
N GLN A 101 10.31 1.80 16.47
CA GLN A 101 9.06 2.21 17.08
C GLN A 101 7.96 1.25 16.68
N LEU A 102 7.34 0.58 17.64
CA LEU A 102 6.20 -0.31 17.45
C LEU A 102 5.02 0.21 18.27
N GLU A 103 3.81 -0.10 17.84
CA GLU A 103 2.60 0.25 18.57
C GLU A 103 2.54 -0.47 19.93
N LYS A 104 2.11 0.26 20.97
CA LYS A 104 1.96 -0.27 22.33
C LYS A 104 0.59 -0.93 22.47
N LEU A 105 0.45 -2.15 21.98
CA LEU A 105 -0.82 -2.86 21.96
C LEU A 105 -1.12 -3.59 23.28
N ASN A 106 -2.40 -3.67 23.61
CA ASN A 106 -2.90 -4.57 24.66
C ASN A 106 -2.99 -6.02 24.15
N ARG A 107 -3.57 -6.91 24.96
CA ARG A 107 -3.69 -8.34 24.62
C ARG A 107 -4.62 -8.63 23.44
N GLY A 108 -5.49 -7.71 23.01
CA GLY A 108 -6.45 -7.92 21.94
C GLY A 108 -7.34 -9.15 22.15
N LEU A 109 -7.60 -9.52 23.43
CA LEU A 109 -8.38 -10.71 23.76
C LEU A 109 -9.79 -10.61 23.18
N VAL A 110 -10.20 -11.63 22.43
CA VAL A 110 -11.58 -11.83 22.01
C VAL A 110 -12.16 -13.06 22.70
N ALA A 111 -13.46 -13.01 23.01
CA ALA A 111 -14.22 -14.12 23.58
C ALA A 111 -15.54 -14.23 22.80
N LEU A 112 -15.67 -15.24 21.95
CA LEU A 112 -16.81 -15.39 21.05
C LEU A 112 -17.57 -16.69 21.35
N LYS A 113 -18.89 -16.60 21.51
CA LYS A 113 -19.73 -17.78 21.68
C LYS A 113 -19.83 -18.55 20.37
N THR A 114 -19.48 -19.83 20.42
CA THR A 114 -19.59 -20.80 19.32
C THR A 114 -20.52 -21.95 19.71
N LYS A 115 -20.71 -22.91 18.81
CA LYS A 115 -21.46 -24.13 19.11
C LYS A 115 -20.71 -25.05 20.07
N GLU A 116 -19.38 -25.00 20.05
CA GLU A 116 -18.49 -25.84 20.85
C GLU A 116 -18.22 -25.27 22.26
N GLY A 117 -18.59 -24.02 22.51
CA GLY A 117 -18.32 -23.32 23.77
C GLY A 117 -18.01 -21.85 23.55
N VAL A 118 -17.03 -21.32 24.27
CA VAL A 118 -16.49 -19.97 24.04
C VAL A 118 -15.09 -20.09 23.44
N PHE A 119 -14.94 -19.57 22.23
CA PHE A 119 -13.65 -19.42 21.57
C PHE A 119 -12.96 -18.18 22.10
N LEU A 120 -11.67 -18.31 22.42
CA LEU A 120 -10.77 -17.26 22.90
C LEU A 120 -9.59 -17.16 21.95
N ALA A 121 -9.16 -15.95 21.61
CA ALA A 121 -7.90 -15.68 20.94
C ALA A 121 -7.28 -14.38 21.46
N TRP A 122 -5.96 -14.29 21.45
CA TRP A 122 -5.20 -13.16 22.01
C TRP A 122 -3.89 -12.94 21.28
N ARG A 123 -3.33 -11.73 21.35
CA ARG A 123 -2.04 -11.39 20.75
C ARG A 123 -0.86 -11.97 21.55
N MET A 124 0.12 -12.51 20.84
CA MET A 124 1.51 -12.56 21.27
C MET A 124 2.19 -11.28 20.81
N LEU A 125 2.82 -10.54 21.69
CA LEU A 125 3.57 -9.32 21.34
C LEU A 125 5.00 -9.69 20.90
N LEU A 126 5.62 -8.90 20.01
CA LEU A 126 6.97 -9.19 19.52
C LEU A 126 8.01 -9.27 20.66
N GLU A 127 7.87 -8.44 21.71
CA GLU A 127 8.74 -8.45 22.89
C GLU A 127 8.61 -9.73 23.75
N GLU A 128 7.61 -10.56 23.46
CA GLU A 128 7.36 -11.84 24.13
C GLU A 128 8.04 -13.02 23.45
N VAL A 129 8.64 -12.77 22.28
CA VAL A 129 9.37 -13.77 21.50
C VAL A 129 10.82 -13.83 21.97
N SER A 130 11.35 -15.05 22.20
CA SER A 130 12.76 -15.27 22.50
C SER A 130 13.41 -16.35 21.63
N GLY A 131 12.61 -17.10 20.88
CA GLY A 131 13.05 -18.18 20.03
C GLY A 131 11.94 -18.70 19.12
N TRP A 132 12.11 -19.89 18.63
CA TRP A 132 11.16 -20.53 17.72
C TRP A 132 11.13 -22.05 17.90
N THR A 133 10.05 -22.67 17.46
CA THR A 133 9.84 -24.11 17.39
C THR A 133 9.45 -24.51 15.95
N GLN A 134 9.22 -25.77 15.70
CA GLN A 134 8.74 -26.23 14.39
C GLN A 134 7.32 -25.73 14.04
N SER A 135 6.54 -25.29 15.04
CA SER A 135 5.15 -24.84 14.85
C SER A 135 4.91 -23.37 15.15
N GLY A 136 5.93 -22.62 15.57
CA GLY A 136 5.73 -21.20 15.86
C GLY A 136 6.83 -20.55 16.68
N MET A 137 6.59 -19.30 17.07
CA MET A 137 7.45 -18.52 17.95
C MET A 137 7.33 -19.03 19.38
N SER A 138 8.43 -18.92 20.14
CA SER A 138 8.53 -19.33 21.54
C SER A 138 8.95 -18.18 22.45
N GLY A 139 8.93 -18.39 23.76
CA GLY A 139 9.36 -17.45 24.79
C GLY A 139 8.28 -17.07 25.82
N THR A 140 7.01 -17.21 25.48
CA THR A 140 5.91 -16.90 26.40
C THR A 140 4.76 -17.89 26.22
N ASP A 141 4.31 -18.47 27.33
CA ASP A 141 3.07 -19.24 27.43
C ASP A 141 1.95 -18.35 27.99
N TYR A 142 0.72 -18.86 28.02
CA TYR A 142 -0.44 -18.07 28.44
C TYR A 142 -1.36 -18.82 29.36
N ALA A 143 -1.60 -18.26 30.56
CA ALA A 143 -2.61 -18.75 31.49
C ALA A 143 -3.97 -18.13 31.12
N VAL A 144 -4.97 -18.96 30.93
CA VAL A 144 -6.35 -18.60 30.58
C VAL A 144 -7.23 -18.69 31.82
N TYR A 145 -8.04 -17.67 32.05
CA TYR A 145 -8.96 -17.54 33.16
C TYR A 145 -10.39 -17.36 32.74
N ARG A 146 -11.31 -17.96 33.44
CA ARG A 146 -12.77 -17.71 33.37
C ARG A 146 -13.24 -17.23 34.73
N ASN A 147 -13.88 -16.09 34.83
CA ASN A 147 -14.41 -15.49 36.06
C ASN A 147 -13.36 -15.42 37.21
N GLY A 148 -12.11 -15.20 36.87
CA GLY A 148 -10.98 -15.16 37.82
C GLY A 148 -10.42 -16.52 38.22
N GLU A 149 -10.99 -17.64 37.75
CA GLU A 149 -10.47 -18.98 37.96
C GLU A 149 -9.64 -19.47 36.79
N ARG A 150 -8.43 -19.97 37.04
CA ARG A 150 -7.53 -20.44 35.98
C ARG A 150 -8.04 -21.75 35.38
N LEU A 151 -8.23 -21.77 34.06
CA LEU A 151 -8.67 -22.93 33.29
C LEU A 151 -7.50 -23.77 32.76
N ALA A 152 -6.52 -23.12 32.12
CA ALA A 152 -5.45 -23.80 31.39
C ALA A 152 -4.19 -22.93 31.33
N VAL A 153 -3.08 -23.57 30.91
CA VAL A 153 -1.91 -22.88 30.34
C VAL A 153 -1.75 -23.38 28.92
N VAL A 154 -1.70 -22.45 27.96
CA VAL A 154 -1.55 -22.70 26.52
C VAL A 154 -0.12 -22.38 26.12
N THR A 155 0.54 -23.30 25.40
CA THR A 155 1.99 -23.22 25.11
C THR A 155 2.30 -23.08 23.62
N ASP A 156 1.48 -23.64 22.76
CA ASP A 156 1.74 -23.89 21.35
C ASP A 156 0.91 -23.02 20.37
N CYS A 157 -0.04 -22.23 20.92
CA CYS A 157 -0.85 -21.28 20.14
C CYS A 157 -1.30 -20.11 21.02
N THR A 158 -2.06 -19.18 20.44
CA THR A 158 -2.68 -18.04 21.13
C THR A 158 -4.20 -18.06 20.98
N CYS A 159 -4.78 -19.25 20.99
CA CYS A 159 -6.23 -19.47 20.99
C CYS A 159 -6.61 -20.65 21.92
N TYR A 160 -7.88 -20.68 22.34
CA TYR A 160 -8.39 -21.69 23.26
C TYR A 160 -9.92 -21.80 23.12
N VAL A 161 -10.48 -23.00 23.29
CA VAL A 161 -11.94 -23.21 23.39
C VAL A 161 -12.30 -23.67 24.78
N ASP A 162 -13.10 -22.89 25.49
CA ASP A 162 -13.76 -23.32 26.72
C ASP A 162 -15.12 -23.97 26.43
N GLU A 163 -15.15 -25.30 26.35
CA GLU A 163 -16.34 -26.06 26.05
C GLU A 163 -17.48 -25.86 27.08
N GLN A 164 -17.16 -25.41 28.28
CA GLN A 164 -18.12 -25.15 29.34
C GLN A 164 -18.52 -23.69 29.46
N GLY A 165 -17.89 -22.81 28.66
CA GLY A 165 -18.14 -21.38 28.68
C GLY A 165 -19.54 -20.99 28.22
N THR A 166 -20.06 -19.93 28.82
CA THR A 166 -21.38 -19.35 28.53
C THR A 166 -21.27 -17.87 28.21
N ASP A 167 -22.35 -17.29 27.67
CA ASP A 167 -22.42 -15.85 27.33
C ASP A 167 -22.29 -14.93 28.56
N ASN A 168 -22.44 -15.48 29.77
CA ASN A 168 -22.33 -14.72 31.02
C ASN A 168 -20.91 -14.75 31.62
N ASP A 169 -20.00 -15.50 31.02
CA ASP A 169 -18.63 -15.63 31.52
C ASP A 169 -17.74 -14.50 31.06
N SER A 170 -16.74 -14.21 31.87
CA SER A 170 -15.70 -13.22 31.60
C SER A 170 -14.34 -13.91 31.56
N TYR A 171 -13.52 -13.54 30.62
CA TYR A 171 -12.23 -14.17 30.36
C TYR A 171 -11.07 -13.19 30.48
N GLN A 172 -9.93 -13.70 30.91
CA GLN A 172 -8.66 -12.97 30.96
C GLN A 172 -7.52 -13.91 30.56
N VAL A 173 -6.43 -13.34 30.07
CA VAL A 173 -5.22 -14.07 29.71
C VAL A 173 -4.01 -13.38 30.36
N ALA A 174 -3.12 -14.17 30.95
CA ALA A 174 -1.87 -13.72 31.57
C ALA A 174 -0.67 -14.35 30.86
N PRO A 175 0.38 -13.58 30.49
CA PRO A 175 1.64 -14.14 29.99
C PRO A 175 2.37 -14.92 31.09
N VAL A 176 2.98 -16.06 30.71
CA VAL A 176 3.80 -16.90 31.58
C VAL A 176 5.19 -17.04 30.95
N ARG A 177 6.22 -16.51 31.61
CA ARG A 177 7.62 -16.61 31.20
C ARG A 177 8.44 -17.30 32.25
N ASP A 178 9.25 -18.27 31.87
CA ASP A 178 10.09 -19.05 32.83
C ASP A 178 9.30 -19.61 34.02
N GLY A 179 8.03 -19.98 33.78
CA GLY A 179 7.11 -20.45 34.83
C GLY A 179 6.59 -19.35 35.76
N GLN A 180 6.89 -18.09 35.49
CA GLN A 180 6.36 -16.94 36.23
C GLN A 180 5.23 -16.29 35.48
N GLU A 181 4.09 -16.13 36.12
CA GLU A 181 2.90 -15.51 35.57
C GLU A 181 2.89 -14.01 35.85
N SER A 182 2.58 -13.21 34.81
CA SER A 182 2.37 -11.77 34.93
C SER A 182 0.91 -11.45 35.23
N GLU A 183 0.59 -10.16 35.45
CA GLU A 183 -0.79 -9.70 35.65
C GLU A 183 -1.64 -10.04 34.43
N PRO A 184 -2.86 -10.56 34.59
CA PRO A 184 -3.76 -10.84 33.52
C PRO A 184 -4.27 -9.53 32.85
N CYS A 185 -4.62 -9.61 31.56
CA CYS A 185 -5.24 -8.49 30.85
C CYS A 185 -6.61 -8.12 31.45
N SER A 186 -7.17 -7.00 31.00
CA SER A 186 -8.55 -6.61 31.34
C SER A 186 -9.55 -7.72 30.97
N PRO A 187 -10.60 -7.95 31.78
CA PRO A 187 -11.57 -8.99 31.51
C PRO A 187 -12.44 -8.65 30.29
N VAL A 188 -12.67 -9.65 29.45
CA VAL A 188 -13.53 -9.58 28.25
C VAL A 188 -14.76 -10.48 28.41
N SER A 189 -15.95 -9.94 28.14
CA SER A 189 -17.21 -10.69 28.23
C SER A 189 -17.44 -11.55 26.99
N ALA A 190 -17.82 -12.79 27.17
CA ALA A 190 -18.22 -13.70 26.09
C ALA A 190 -19.51 -13.29 25.35
N GLY A 191 -20.31 -12.41 25.97
CA GLY A 191 -21.58 -11.94 25.38
C GLY A 191 -21.38 -10.83 24.33
N ALA A 192 -20.17 -10.32 24.14
CA ALA A 192 -19.92 -9.21 23.22
C ALA A 192 -20.01 -9.60 21.73
N GLY A 193 -19.91 -10.91 21.38
CA GLY A 193 -19.93 -11.38 20.00
C GLY A 193 -20.79 -12.62 19.81
N THR A 194 -21.57 -12.65 18.75
CA THR A 194 -22.41 -13.79 18.36
C THR A 194 -22.21 -14.07 16.87
N GLY A 195 -22.20 -15.35 16.48
CA GLY A 195 -22.09 -15.71 15.06
C GLY A 195 -20.71 -15.54 14.44
N GLY A 196 -19.63 -15.50 15.27
CA GLY A 196 -18.25 -15.41 14.79
C GLY A 196 -17.81 -14.00 14.38
N TYR A 197 -18.49 -12.95 14.84
CA TYR A 197 -18.09 -11.56 14.62
C TYR A 197 -18.37 -10.66 15.83
N LEU A 198 -17.62 -9.57 15.91
CA LEU A 198 -17.93 -8.40 16.73
C LEU A 198 -18.68 -7.38 15.86
N GLU A 199 -19.60 -6.62 16.47
CA GLU A 199 -20.36 -5.60 15.75
C GLU A 199 -20.42 -4.30 16.56
N PHE A 200 -20.24 -3.18 15.92
CA PHE A 200 -20.49 -1.87 16.52
C PHE A 200 -21.34 -0.98 15.61
N PRO A 201 -22.28 -0.19 16.21
CA PRO A 201 -23.16 0.68 15.45
C PRO A 201 -22.43 1.89 14.87
N LEU A 202 -22.91 2.36 13.74
CA LEU A 202 -22.42 3.58 13.07
C LEU A 202 -23.45 4.71 13.12
N GLN A 203 -22.95 5.95 13.15
CA GLN A 203 -23.75 7.15 13.04
C GLN A 203 -23.70 7.69 11.59
N LYS A 204 -24.51 7.07 10.71
CA LYS A 204 -24.56 7.39 9.28
C LYS A 204 -24.87 8.87 9.04
N PRO A 205 -24.06 9.60 8.23
CA PRO A 205 -24.35 10.98 7.86
C PRO A 205 -25.68 11.11 7.10
N GLU A 206 -26.33 12.26 7.24
CA GLU A 206 -27.51 12.58 6.46
C GLU A 206 -27.14 12.77 4.98
N GLY A 207 -27.96 12.24 4.07
CA GLY A 207 -27.81 12.48 2.63
C GLY A 207 -28.08 13.93 2.24
N GLY A 208 -27.87 14.24 0.99
CA GLY A 208 -28.04 15.59 0.47
C GLY A 208 -28.51 15.60 -0.99
N VAL A 209 -28.46 16.78 -1.58
CA VAL A 209 -28.73 17.01 -3.00
C VAL A 209 -27.63 17.89 -3.58
N THR A 210 -27.09 17.49 -4.72
CA THR A 210 -26.05 18.27 -5.44
C THR A 210 -26.61 19.52 -6.08
N PRO A 211 -25.77 20.48 -6.49
CA PRO A 211 -26.20 21.64 -7.29
C PRO A 211 -26.95 21.27 -8.57
N ALA A 212 -26.66 20.10 -9.18
CA ALA A 212 -27.36 19.56 -10.35
C ALA A 212 -28.72 18.89 -10.01
N GLY A 213 -29.11 18.84 -8.73
CA GLY A 213 -30.40 18.25 -8.30
C GLY A 213 -30.33 16.73 -8.07
N GLU A 214 -29.16 16.10 -8.08
CA GLU A 214 -28.98 14.69 -7.79
C GLU A 214 -29.02 14.45 -6.26
N ALA A 215 -29.93 13.59 -5.81
CA ALA A 215 -29.99 13.16 -4.42
C ALA A 215 -28.97 12.05 -4.13
N TYR A 216 -28.28 12.14 -2.99
CA TYR A 216 -27.32 11.12 -2.55
C TYR A 216 -27.50 10.76 -1.07
N THR A 217 -27.05 9.59 -0.73
CA THR A 217 -26.93 9.05 0.63
C THR A 217 -25.50 8.60 0.89
N TYR A 218 -25.20 8.02 2.06
CA TYR A 218 -23.87 7.57 2.43
C TYR A 218 -23.80 6.06 2.63
N SER A 219 -22.60 5.52 2.40
CA SER A 219 -22.21 4.19 2.87
C SER A 219 -20.84 4.25 3.53
N ALA A 220 -20.65 3.46 4.58
CA ALA A 220 -19.32 3.23 5.14
C ALA A 220 -18.44 2.57 4.06
N ASN A 221 -17.18 2.99 3.97
CA ASN A 221 -16.27 2.58 2.91
C ASN A 221 -14.94 2.11 3.52
N ASP A 222 -13.79 2.58 3.02
CA ASP A 222 -12.48 2.20 3.51
C ASP A 222 -12.30 2.55 4.99
N MET A 223 -11.56 1.70 5.68
CA MET A 223 -11.23 1.88 7.08
C MET A 223 -9.74 1.75 7.33
N SER A 224 -9.29 2.29 8.45
CA SER A 224 -8.00 2.03 9.06
C SER A 224 -8.17 1.92 10.56
N VAL A 225 -7.14 1.50 11.27
CA VAL A 225 -7.13 1.37 12.73
C VAL A 225 -5.89 2.03 13.33
N GLY A 226 -6.04 2.54 14.55
CA GLY A 226 -4.95 3.10 15.35
C GLY A 226 -5.44 3.38 16.76
N ASP A 227 -4.55 3.36 17.74
CA ASP A 227 -4.85 3.73 19.12
C ASP A 227 -4.95 5.27 19.20
N ALA A 228 -6.16 5.82 19.13
CA ALA A 228 -6.38 7.26 19.08
C ALA A 228 -6.29 7.95 20.46
N ASP A 229 -6.62 7.26 21.55
CA ASP A 229 -6.65 7.86 22.89
C ASP A 229 -5.56 7.37 23.84
N GLY A 230 -4.73 6.41 23.42
CA GLY A 230 -3.58 5.90 24.17
C GLY A 230 -3.93 4.82 25.19
N ASP A 231 -5.09 4.16 25.06
CA ASP A 231 -5.51 3.08 25.94
C ASP A 231 -4.99 1.69 25.49
N ARG A 232 -4.27 1.63 24.36
CA ARG A 232 -3.68 0.45 23.71
C ARG A 232 -4.70 -0.46 23.03
N GLU A 233 -5.91 -0.01 22.85
CA GLU A 233 -6.92 -0.61 22.00
C GLU A 233 -7.00 0.15 20.68
N TYR A 234 -7.47 -0.50 19.62
CA TYR A 234 -7.64 0.19 18.36
C TYR A 234 -8.99 0.89 18.30
N GLU A 235 -8.97 2.15 17.88
CA GLU A 235 -10.10 2.86 17.33
C GLU A 235 -10.21 2.62 15.83
N PHE A 236 -11.44 2.75 15.31
CA PHE A 236 -11.81 2.48 13.93
C PHE A 236 -12.04 3.80 13.18
N TYR A 237 -11.22 4.07 12.21
CA TYR A 237 -11.33 5.22 11.32
C TYR A 237 -12.15 4.81 10.11
N VAL A 238 -13.36 5.35 9.98
CA VAL A 238 -14.36 4.94 8.98
C VAL A 238 -14.61 6.07 8.00
N LYS A 239 -14.28 5.85 6.73
CA LYS A 239 -14.60 6.78 5.64
C LYS A 239 -16.05 6.60 5.21
N TRP A 240 -16.77 7.70 5.01
CA TRP A 240 -18.10 7.74 4.46
C TRP A 240 -18.09 8.27 3.04
N ASP A 241 -18.41 7.40 2.09
CA ASP A 241 -18.56 7.81 0.69
C ASP A 241 -20.03 8.14 0.38
N PRO A 242 -20.29 9.25 -0.31
CA PRO A 242 -21.60 9.50 -0.87
C PRO A 242 -21.89 8.54 -2.01
N SER A 243 -23.15 8.16 -2.21
CA SER A 243 -23.59 7.23 -3.26
C SER A 243 -23.29 7.70 -4.68
N ASN A 244 -22.97 8.98 -4.87
CA ASN A 244 -22.53 9.62 -6.09
C ASN A 244 -21.04 9.99 -6.07
N SER A 245 -20.22 9.27 -5.32
CA SER A 245 -18.77 9.37 -5.47
C SER A 245 -18.34 8.91 -6.86
N HIS A 246 -17.32 9.56 -7.42
CA HIS A 246 -16.88 9.32 -8.80
C HIS A 246 -15.39 9.05 -8.90
N ASP A 247 -15.02 8.17 -9.84
CA ASP A 247 -13.66 8.12 -10.34
C ASP A 247 -13.25 9.46 -10.96
N VAL A 248 -11.95 9.77 -10.95
CA VAL A 248 -11.45 11.04 -11.50
C VAL A 248 -11.68 11.17 -13.02
N SER A 249 -11.97 10.10 -13.72
CA SER A 249 -12.33 10.09 -15.13
C SER A 249 -13.82 10.38 -15.42
N ILE A 250 -14.64 10.49 -14.37
CA ILE A 250 -16.11 10.64 -14.49
C ILE A 250 -16.52 12.04 -14.00
N LYS A 251 -17.17 12.81 -14.87
CA LYS A 251 -17.71 14.13 -14.54
C LYS A 251 -18.95 14.05 -13.64
N GLY A 252 -19.27 15.14 -12.97
CA GLY A 252 -20.44 15.32 -12.12
C GLY A 252 -20.05 15.70 -10.69
N TYR A 253 -20.99 16.36 -10.01
CA TYR A 253 -20.84 16.72 -8.61
C TYR A 253 -20.83 15.48 -7.73
N THR A 254 -20.12 15.54 -6.61
CA THR A 254 -20.19 14.54 -5.53
C THR A 254 -20.76 15.15 -4.26
N GLY A 255 -21.32 14.32 -3.39
CA GLY A 255 -21.51 14.69 -1.99
C GLY A 255 -20.15 14.90 -1.30
N LYS A 256 -20.18 15.46 -0.10
CA LYS A 256 -18.98 15.59 0.74
C LYS A 256 -18.53 14.20 1.22
N CYS A 257 -17.25 14.03 1.45
CA CYS A 257 -16.70 12.86 2.13
C CYS A 257 -16.52 13.16 3.62
N TYR A 258 -16.74 12.16 4.48
CA TYR A 258 -16.45 12.26 5.91
C TYR A 258 -15.49 11.14 6.35
N ILE A 259 -14.74 11.39 7.42
CA ILE A 259 -13.97 10.38 8.14
C ILE A 259 -14.35 10.46 9.61
N ASP A 260 -14.77 9.35 10.18
CA ASP A 260 -15.18 9.20 11.57
C ASP A 260 -14.18 8.36 12.35
N CYS A 261 -14.02 8.61 13.64
CA CYS A 261 -13.29 7.76 14.56
C CYS A 261 -14.24 7.19 15.61
N TYR A 262 -14.29 5.85 15.68
CA TYR A 262 -15.17 5.11 16.59
C TYR A 262 -14.39 4.22 17.55
N LYS A 263 -14.88 4.10 18.78
CA LYS A 263 -14.53 2.97 19.64
C LYS A 263 -15.32 1.71 19.27
N LEU A 264 -14.84 0.54 19.71
CA LEU A 264 -15.51 -0.75 19.47
C LEU A 264 -16.93 -0.83 20.06
N ASP A 265 -17.28 -0.02 21.03
CA ASP A 265 -18.65 0.09 21.58
C ASP A 265 -19.59 0.95 20.71
N GLY A 266 -19.11 1.51 19.60
CA GLY A 266 -19.85 2.39 18.68
C GLY A 266 -19.87 3.85 19.08
N ARG A 267 -19.12 4.24 20.09
CA ARG A 267 -18.97 5.64 20.49
C ARG A 267 -18.18 6.39 19.44
N LEU A 268 -18.80 7.40 18.83
CA LEU A 268 -18.16 8.32 17.90
C LEU A 268 -17.34 9.35 18.68
N LEU A 269 -16.03 9.38 18.48
CA LEU A 269 -15.11 10.32 19.12
C LEU A 269 -15.10 11.65 18.36
N TRP A 270 -14.97 11.59 17.06
CA TRP A 270 -14.97 12.75 16.19
C TRP A 270 -15.36 12.42 14.75
N ARG A 271 -15.77 13.44 14.00
CA ARG A 271 -16.07 13.40 12.56
C ARG A 271 -15.37 14.54 11.84
N LEU A 272 -14.57 14.20 10.83
CA LEU A 272 -14.01 15.14 9.87
C LEU A 272 -14.96 15.29 8.68
N ASP A 273 -15.49 16.50 8.46
CA ASP A 273 -16.13 16.92 7.20
C ASP A 273 -15.04 17.45 6.27
N MET A 274 -14.75 16.74 5.19
CA MET A 274 -13.69 17.14 4.24
C MET A 274 -14.06 18.40 3.44
N GLY A 275 -15.31 18.84 3.50
CA GLY A 275 -15.78 20.05 2.82
C GLY A 275 -16.15 19.82 1.36
N VAL A 276 -16.59 20.89 0.69
CA VAL A 276 -17.02 20.84 -0.71
C VAL A 276 -15.83 20.80 -1.69
N ASN A 277 -14.68 21.31 -1.29
CA ASN A 277 -13.49 21.46 -2.12
C ASN A 277 -12.63 20.19 -2.21
N ILE A 278 -13.05 19.11 -1.55
CA ILE A 278 -12.50 17.76 -1.72
C ILE A 278 -13.56 16.91 -2.42
N ARG A 279 -13.29 16.53 -3.66
CA ARG A 279 -14.17 15.64 -4.42
C ARG A 279 -14.17 14.24 -3.81
N ALA A 280 -15.32 13.58 -3.73
CA ALA A 280 -15.41 12.23 -3.22
C ALA A 280 -15.12 11.18 -4.31
N GLY A 281 -14.27 10.21 -3.98
CA GLY A 281 -13.88 9.10 -4.85
C GLY A 281 -12.56 8.47 -4.39
N ALA A 282 -12.30 7.26 -4.84
CA ALA A 282 -11.18 6.43 -4.38
C ALA A 282 -9.78 7.09 -4.55
N HIS A 283 -9.63 8.01 -5.51
CA HIS A 283 -8.35 8.66 -5.80
C HIS A 283 -8.12 9.98 -5.07
N TYR A 284 -9.12 10.50 -4.32
CA TYR A 284 -9.05 11.83 -3.69
C TYR A 284 -8.90 11.79 -2.17
N THR A 285 -9.35 10.70 -1.53
CA THR A 285 -9.70 10.68 -0.10
C THR A 285 -8.95 9.61 0.68
N GLN A 286 -7.70 9.33 0.33
CA GLN A 286 -6.79 8.49 1.10
C GLN A 286 -6.43 9.18 2.42
N PHE A 287 -6.27 8.39 3.47
CA PHE A 287 -5.86 8.88 4.78
C PHE A 287 -4.93 7.87 5.45
N MET A 288 -3.89 8.37 6.14
CA MET A 288 -2.89 7.54 6.81
C MET A 288 -3.06 7.65 8.31
N VAL A 289 -3.27 6.51 8.95
CA VAL A 289 -3.41 6.40 10.42
C VAL A 289 -2.20 5.66 10.97
N TYR A 290 -1.41 6.35 11.77
CA TYR A 290 -0.19 5.83 12.36
C TYR A 290 0.25 6.67 13.57
N ASP A 291 0.97 6.08 14.51
CA ASP A 291 1.69 6.85 15.55
C ASP A 291 2.94 7.47 14.91
N PHE A 292 2.81 8.65 14.30
CA PHE A 292 3.90 9.30 13.56
C PHE A 292 4.94 9.94 14.46
N ASP A 293 4.58 10.42 15.65
CA ASP A 293 5.50 11.16 16.52
C ASP A 293 6.04 10.32 17.69
N GLY A 294 5.51 9.11 17.91
CA GLY A 294 5.98 8.13 18.87
C GLY A 294 5.46 8.35 20.29
N ASP A 295 4.37 9.10 20.47
CA ASP A 295 3.79 9.34 21.78
C ASP A 295 2.91 8.18 22.28
N GLY A 296 2.57 7.23 21.40
CA GLY A 296 1.75 6.05 21.66
C GLY A 296 0.29 6.26 21.31
N ARG A 297 -0.04 7.30 20.56
CA ARG A 297 -1.35 7.59 19.97
C ARG A 297 -1.21 7.74 18.47
N ALA A 298 -2.22 7.29 17.74
CA ALA A 298 -2.22 7.43 16.30
C ALA A 298 -2.69 8.81 15.85
N GLU A 299 -1.91 9.44 14.97
CA GLU A 299 -2.33 10.60 14.18
C GLU A 299 -3.03 10.14 12.91
N MET A 300 -3.79 11.07 12.30
CA MET A 300 -4.33 10.90 10.95
C MET A 300 -3.84 12.01 10.02
N SER A 301 -3.16 11.63 8.94
CA SER A 301 -2.79 12.55 7.85
C SER A 301 -3.75 12.41 6.69
N VAL A 302 -4.23 13.54 6.17
CA VAL A 302 -5.18 13.57 5.04
C VAL A 302 -5.03 14.86 4.24
N LYS A 303 -5.33 14.80 2.93
CA LYS A 303 -5.46 15.99 2.07
C LYS A 303 -6.70 16.79 2.48
N THR A 304 -6.55 18.10 2.64
CA THR A 304 -7.61 19.02 3.04
C THR A 304 -7.67 20.25 2.12
N ALA A 305 -8.70 21.06 2.30
CA ALA A 305 -8.92 22.28 1.53
C ALA A 305 -9.76 23.28 2.36
N PRO A 306 -9.93 24.53 1.92
CA PRO A 306 -10.88 25.45 2.55
C PRO A 306 -12.26 24.81 2.74
N GLY A 307 -12.83 24.95 3.94
CA GLY A 307 -14.12 24.33 4.30
C GLY A 307 -14.00 22.97 4.98
N THR A 308 -12.80 22.38 5.09
CA THR A 308 -12.59 21.17 5.92
C THR A 308 -12.77 21.50 7.40
N CYS A 309 -13.58 20.69 8.10
CA CYS A 309 -14.00 20.98 9.47
C CYS A 309 -14.07 19.72 10.33
N MET A 310 -13.46 19.76 11.51
CA MET A 310 -13.51 18.69 12.51
C MET A 310 -14.61 18.97 13.54
N THR A 311 -15.37 17.92 13.89
CA THR A 311 -16.35 17.95 15.00
C THR A 311 -15.95 16.86 16.01
N VAL A 312 -15.71 17.24 17.24
CA VAL A 312 -15.40 16.34 18.37
C VAL A 312 -16.63 16.20 19.25
N TYR A 313 -16.85 15.00 19.79
CA TYR A 313 -18.03 14.69 20.60
C TYR A 313 -17.66 14.35 22.04
N GLU A 314 -18.58 14.60 22.97
CA GLU A 314 -18.53 14.12 24.35
C GLU A 314 -19.02 12.67 24.43
N GLU A 315 -18.80 12.01 25.56
CA GLU A 315 -19.22 10.60 25.77
C GLU A 315 -20.73 10.37 25.59
N ASP A 316 -21.56 11.39 25.83
CA ASP A 316 -22.99 11.33 25.63
C ASP A 316 -23.46 11.62 24.18
N GLY A 317 -22.49 11.78 23.25
CA GLY A 317 -22.74 12.08 21.84
C GLY A 317 -23.07 13.54 21.53
N THR A 318 -23.04 14.44 22.51
CA THR A 318 -23.19 15.88 22.25
C THR A 318 -21.93 16.47 21.64
N VAL A 319 -22.07 17.52 20.82
CA VAL A 319 -20.91 18.18 20.22
C VAL A 319 -20.15 18.94 21.30
N LYS A 320 -18.88 18.55 21.47
CA LYS A 320 -17.92 19.21 22.34
C LYS A 320 -17.30 20.45 21.70
N GLU A 321 -16.80 20.26 20.48
CA GLU A 321 -16.06 21.27 19.74
C GLU A 321 -16.30 21.11 18.24
N ARG A 322 -16.28 22.24 17.52
CA ARG A 322 -16.24 22.24 16.06
C ARG A 322 -15.25 23.28 15.59
N ALA A 323 -14.27 22.87 14.78
CA ALA A 323 -13.21 23.75 14.30
C ALA A 323 -12.89 23.47 12.84
N PHE A 324 -12.73 24.53 12.05
CA PHE A 324 -12.10 24.41 10.72
C PHE A 324 -10.60 24.26 10.87
N ILE A 325 -9.95 23.67 9.84
CA ILE A 325 -8.49 23.67 9.74
C ILE A 325 -7.95 25.10 9.72
N THR A 326 -6.68 25.26 10.08
CA THR A 326 -5.99 26.55 10.01
C THR A 326 -5.53 26.81 8.57
N LEU A 327 -6.02 27.88 7.94
CA LEU A 327 -5.54 28.28 6.62
C LEU A 327 -4.14 28.91 6.73
N PRO A 328 -3.20 28.62 5.79
CA PRO A 328 -1.91 29.31 5.72
C PRO A 328 -2.06 30.83 5.64
N GLU A 329 -1.14 31.54 6.28
CA GLU A 329 -1.21 33.03 6.34
C GLU A 329 -1.22 33.68 4.94
N GLU A 330 -0.50 33.12 3.98
CA GLU A 330 -0.44 33.64 2.61
C GLU A 330 -1.80 33.57 1.94
N ASP A 331 -2.51 32.44 2.05
CA ASP A 331 -3.84 32.26 1.48
C ASP A 331 -4.86 33.19 2.12
N VAL A 332 -4.78 33.38 3.45
CA VAL A 332 -5.64 34.35 4.15
C VAL A 332 -5.38 35.78 3.68
N GLN A 333 -4.11 36.16 3.42
CA GLN A 333 -3.76 37.49 2.87
C GLN A 333 -4.28 37.64 1.44
N ASP A 334 -4.33 36.57 0.66
CA ASP A 334 -4.91 36.55 -0.68
C ASP A 334 -6.45 36.50 -0.68
N GLY A 335 -7.06 36.42 0.49
CA GLY A 335 -8.51 36.51 0.70
C GLY A 335 -9.22 35.17 0.72
N VAL A 336 -8.50 34.05 0.82
CA VAL A 336 -9.09 32.70 0.94
C VAL A 336 -9.84 32.58 2.28
N THR A 337 -11.01 31.98 2.21
CA THR A 337 -11.89 31.73 3.38
C THR A 337 -12.43 30.30 3.37
N HIS A 338 -12.98 29.85 4.50
CA HIS A 338 -13.66 28.54 4.57
C HIS A 338 -15.04 28.50 3.88
N GLU A 339 -15.54 29.64 3.41
CA GLU A 339 -16.80 29.75 2.68
C GLU A 339 -16.60 29.62 1.17
N ASP A 340 -15.36 29.64 0.69
CA ASP A 340 -15.03 29.53 -0.72
C ASP A 340 -15.39 28.17 -1.28
N ASN A 341 -15.92 28.17 -2.50
CA ASN A 341 -16.30 26.98 -3.24
C ASN A 341 -15.64 27.01 -4.62
N TYR A 342 -14.67 26.13 -4.79
CA TYR A 342 -13.89 25.98 -6.03
C TYR A 342 -14.44 24.88 -6.96
N VAL A 343 -15.58 24.27 -6.64
CA VAL A 343 -16.19 23.24 -7.48
C VAL A 343 -16.82 23.89 -8.71
N CYS A 344 -16.33 23.58 -9.89
CA CYS A 344 -16.78 24.21 -11.13
C CYS A 344 -18.15 23.71 -11.59
N SER A 345 -18.94 24.64 -12.14
CA SER A 345 -20.06 24.35 -13.03
C SER A 345 -19.58 24.16 -14.47
N ALA A 346 -20.46 23.68 -15.35
CA ALA A 346 -20.15 23.55 -16.78
C ALA A 346 -19.88 24.93 -17.45
N GLU A 347 -20.47 26.00 -16.92
CA GLU A 347 -20.24 27.37 -17.41
C GLU A 347 -18.88 27.89 -16.92
N ASP A 348 -18.51 27.65 -15.65
CA ASP A 348 -17.20 28.01 -15.12
C ASP A 348 -16.08 27.31 -15.89
N TYR A 349 -16.24 26.02 -16.24
CA TYR A 349 -15.27 25.29 -17.04
C TYR A 349 -15.18 25.86 -18.49
N TYR A 350 -16.30 26.27 -19.08
CA TYR A 350 -16.28 26.94 -20.39
C TYR A 350 -15.47 28.25 -20.32
N GLU A 351 -15.76 29.12 -19.33
CA GLU A 351 -15.03 30.37 -19.14
C GLU A 351 -13.54 30.13 -18.83
N HIS A 352 -13.23 29.08 -18.08
CA HIS A 352 -11.85 28.65 -17.88
C HIS A 352 -11.15 28.32 -19.19
N MET A 353 -11.77 27.53 -20.07
CA MET A 353 -11.19 27.21 -21.39
C MET A 353 -11.04 28.45 -22.28
N VAL A 354 -11.97 29.39 -22.25
CA VAL A 354 -11.85 30.69 -22.94
C VAL A 354 -10.63 31.46 -22.42
N LYS A 355 -10.42 31.48 -21.09
CA LYS A 355 -9.25 32.10 -20.46
C LYS A 355 -7.94 31.42 -20.90
N VAL A 356 -7.85 30.08 -20.84
CA VAL A 356 -6.71 29.30 -21.29
C VAL A 356 -6.35 29.64 -22.74
N PHE A 357 -7.34 29.74 -23.62
CA PHE A 357 -7.13 30.04 -25.03
C PHE A 357 -6.71 31.50 -25.27
N ARG A 358 -7.31 32.45 -24.58
CA ARG A 358 -6.93 33.85 -24.64
C ARG A 358 -5.49 34.09 -24.19
N GLU A 359 -5.04 33.32 -23.16
CA GLU A 359 -3.70 33.41 -22.56
C GLU A 359 -2.69 32.46 -23.29
N TRP A 360 -3.05 31.84 -24.42
CA TRP A 360 -2.26 30.83 -25.11
C TRP A 360 -0.81 31.26 -25.36
N THR A 361 -0.58 32.50 -25.79
CA THR A 361 0.77 33.05 -26.09
C THR A 361 1.58 33.32 -24.85
N GLU A 362 0.99 33.27 -23.64
CA GLU A 362 1.71 33.46 -22.38
C GLU A 362 2.38 32.17 -21.89
N TYR A 363 1.95 30.98 -22.35
CA TYR A 363 2.53 29.73 -21.97
C TYR A 363 4.01 29.64 -22.34
N PRO A 364 4.92 29.25 -21.41
CA PRO A 364 6.34 29.07 -21.69
C PRO A 364 6.60 28.13 -22.88
N GLU A 365 5.80 27.07 -23.00
CA GLU A 365 5.88 26.06 -24.04
C GLU A 365 5.60 26.67 -25.44
N VAL A 366 4.65 27.58 -25.52
CA VAL A 366 4.37 28.35 -26.76
C VAL A 366 5.49 29.34 -27.05
N LYS A 367 5.95 30.10 -26.07
CA LYS A 367 7.05 31.07 -26.20
C LYS A 367 8.37 30.42 -26.64
N SER A 368 8.62 29.20 -26.17
CA SER A 368 9.82 28.44 -26.57
C SER A 368 9.69 27.73 -27.91
N GLY A 369 8.48 27.66 -28.48
CA GLY A 369 8.18 26.92 -29.70
C GLY A 369 8.08 25.40 -29.49
N GLN A 370 7.94 24.93 -28.25
CA GLN A 370 7.66 23.54 -27.95
C GLN A 370 6.22 23.18 -28.36
N TRP A 371 5.26 24.04 -28.02
CA TRP A 371 3.87 23.94 -28.52
C TRP A 371 3.64 24.80 -29.72
N PRO A 372 2.65 24.47 -30.60
CA PRO A 372 2.28 25.29 -31.73
C PRO A 372 1.97 26.72 -31.32
N ALA A 373 2.32 27.67 -32.21
CA ALA A 373 2.12 29.10 -31.93
C ALA A 373 0.64 29.48 -31.85
N THR A 374 -0.23 28.71 -32.52
CA THR A 374 -1.68 28.95 -32.59
C THR A 374 -2.47 27.71 -32.16
N LEU A 375 -3.65 27.90 -31.60
CA LEU A 375 -4.56 26.82 -31.25
C LEU A 375 -5.10 26.10 -32.46
N GLU A 376 -5.29 26.81 -33.57
CA GLU A 376 -5.72 26.21 -34.85
C GLU A 376 -4.71 25.15 -35.30
N GLU A 377 -3.40 25.43 -35.20
CA GLU A 377 -2.35 24.44 -35.48
C GLU A 377 -2.43 23.25 -34.53
N CYS A 378 -2.73 23.47 -33.24
CA CYS A 378 -2.98 22.39 -32.28
C CYS A 378 -4.12 21.47 -32.74
N PHE A 379 -5.15 22.04 -33.34
CA PHE A 379 -6.35 21.32 -33.82
C PHE A 379 -6.24 20.84 -35.25
N GLY A 380 -5.07 21.03 -35.92
CA GLY A 380 -4.82 20.59 -37.27
C GLY A 380 -5.51 21.48 -38.33
N ARG A 381 -5.75 22.77 -38.02
CA ARG A 381 -6.36 23.77 -38.89
C ARG A 381 -5.33 24.83 -39.34
N ALA A 382 -5.60 25.50 -40.40
CA ALA A 382 -4.84 26.70 -40.82
C ALA A 382 -5.15 27.84 -39.83
N PRO A 383 -4.15 28.68 -39.46
CA PRO A 383 -4.37 29.86 -38.62
C PRO A 383 -5.42 30.80 -39.23
N GLU A 384 -6.38 31.23 -38.45
CA GLU A 384 -7.49 32.08 -38.84
C GLU A 384 -7.52 33.40 -38.06
N TYR A 385 -7.05 33.37 -36.80
CA TYR A 385 -7.12 34.51 -35.91
C TYR A 385 -5.75 35.15 -35.67
N ALA A 386 -5.73 36.40 -35.23
CA ALA A 386 -4.53 37.10 -34.83
C ALA A 386 -4.25 36.86 -33.32
N TYR A 387 -2.99 36.56 -32.99
CA TYR A 387 -2.54 36.36 -31.61
C TYR A 387 -1.82 37.60 -31.05
N PRO A 388 -1.98 37.93 -29.73
CA PRO A 388 -2.89 37.26 -28.77
C PRO A 388 -4.37 37.40 -29.16
N LEU A 389 -5.15 36.35 -28.83
CA LEU A 389 -6.56 36.26 -29.20
C LEU A 389 -7.38 37.36 -28.49
N SER A 390 -8.37 37.94 -29.24
CA SER A 390 -9.47 38.68 -28.59
C SER A 390 -10.39 37.72 -27.80
N ASP A 391 -11.18 38.26 -26.88
CA ASP A 391 -12.19 37.45 -26.15
C ASP A 391 -13.17 36.76 -27.12
N ALA A 392 -13.58 37.42 -28.18
CA ALA A 392 -14.49 36.85 -29.16
C ALA A 392 -13.84 35.69 -29.97
N ASP A 393 -12.54 35.81 -30.32
CA ASP A 393 -11.84 34.79 -31.06
C ASP A 393 -11.51 33.58 -30.16
N ALA A 394 -11.16 33.82 -28.88
CA ALA A 394 -10.96 32.78 -27.88
C ALA A 394 -12.25 31.98 -27.65
N ARG A 395 -13.41 32.65 -27.55
CA ARG A 395 -14.71 31.97 -27.45
C ARG A 395 -15.02 31.14 -28.70
N ALA A 396 -14.78 31.67 -29.89
CA ALA A 396 -14.98 30.92 -31.13
C ALA A 396 -14.12 29.64 -31.19
N LEU A 397 -12.88 29.71 -30.73
CA LEU A 397 -12.01 28.54 -30.63
C LEU A 397 -12.42 27.58 -29.52
N ALA A 398 -12.89 28.06 -28.37
CA ALA A 398 -13.44 27.23 -27.28
C ALA A 398 -14.71 26.48 -27.75
N ASP A 399 -15.59 27.17 -28.49
CA ASP A 399 -16.76 26.54 -29.11
C ASP A 399 -16.34 25.44 -30.09
N TYR A 400 -15.41 25.73 -31.00
CA TYR A 400 -14.87 24.73 -31.94
C TYR A 400 -14.23 23.55 -31.20
N PHE A 401 -13.43 23.82 -30.16
CA PHE A 401 -12.79 22.78 -29.34
C PHE A 401 -13.81 21.85 -28.71
N MET A 402 -14.83 22.41 -28.04
CA MET A 402 -15.82 21.64 -27.30
C MET A 402 -16.85 20.95 -28.18
N ASP A 403 -17.26 21.56 -29.26
CA ASP A 403 -18.38 21.10 -30.09
C ASP A 403 -17.95 20.29 -31.30
N GLU A 404 -16.72 20.46 -31.79
CA GLU A 404 -16.24 19.82 -33.03
C GLU A 404 -14.97 19.00 -32.77
N PHE A 405 -13.87 19.61 -32.30
CA PHE A 405 -12.59 18.93 -32.16
C PHE A 405 -12.62 17.79 -31.14
N ALA A 406 -13.04 18.04 -29.91
CA ALA A 406 -13.05 17.03 -28.85
C ALA A 406 -14.01 15.86 -29.20
N PRO A 407 -15.26 16.09 -29.66
CA PRO A 407 -16.15 15.00 -30.06
C PRO A 407 -15.63 14.21 -31.26
N SER A 408 -14.89 14.82 -32.19
CA SER A 408 -14.29 14.10 -33.31
C SER A 408 -13.26 13.06 -32.91
N ARG A 409 -12.65 13.21 -31.75
CA ARG A 409 -11.66 12.28 -31.19
C ARG A 409 -12.30 11.11 -30.43
N SER A 410 -13.41 11.37 -29.73
CA SER A 410 -14.20 10.38 -29.02
C SER A 410 -15.60 10.92 -28.73
N GLU A 411 -16.64 10.13 -28.97
CA GLU A 411 -18.02 10.46 -28.61
C GLU A 411 -18.24 10.65 -27.11
N LYS A 412 -17.28 10.18 -26.28
CA LYS A 412 -17.29 10.36 -24.83
C LYS A 412 -16.84 11.75 -24.40
N ASN A 413 -16.20 12.52 -25.29
CA ASN A 413 -15.73 13.88 -25.00
C ASN A 413 -16.87 14.89 -25.02
N ARG A 414 -17.64 14.95 -23.97
CA ARG A 414 -18.76 15.89 -23.78
C ARG A 414 -18.36 17.02 -22.85
N LEU A 415 -17.44 17.89 -23.31
CA LEU A 415 -16.84 18.92 -22.46
C LEU A 415 -17.80 20.02 -22.04
N ARG A 416 -18.89 20.25 -22.80
CA ARG A 416 -19.98 21.18 -22.40
C ARG A 416 -20.73 20.73 -21.13
N GLU A 417 -20.56 19.47 -20.75
CA GLU A 417 -21.17 18.90 -19.55
C GLU A 417 -20.12 18.65 -18.44
N PHE A 418 -18.92 19.23 -18.56
CA PHE A 418 -17.88 19.04 -17.57
C PHE A 418 -18.15 19.93 -16.35
N GLU A 419 -18.46 19.30 -15.23
CA GLU A 419 -18.78 19.93 -13.95
C GLU A 419 -18.41 19.06 -12.77
N GLY A 420 -18.40 19.63 -11.57
CA GLY A 420 -18.19 18.91 -10.32
C GLY A 420 -16.72 18.62 -10.01
N PHE A 421 -15.78 19.23 -10.70
CA PHE A 421 -14.34 19.17 -10.44
C PHE A 421 -13.84 20.42 -9.75
N VAL A 422 -12.67 20.30 -9.11
CA VAL A 422 -11.90 21.40 -8.56
C VAL A 422 -10.62 21.49 -9.39
N TYR A 423 -10.52 22.43 -10.33
CA TYR A 423 -9.34 22.62 -11.18
C TYR A 423 -8.44 23.78 -10.73
N GLU A 424 -8.87 24.55 -9.77
CA GLU A 424 -8.11 25.64 -9.13
C GLU A 424 -8.43 25.70 -7.63
N GLY A 425 -7.71 26.48 -6.86
CA GLY A 425 -7.89 26.66 -5.44
C GLY A 425 -6.79 26.03 -4.59
N PRO A 426 -6.70 26.42 -3.31
CA PRO A 426 -5.69 25.92 -2.39
C PRO A 426 -5.90 24.45 -2.04
N GLU A 427 -4.80 23.75 -1.88
CA GLU A 427 -4.75 22.35 -1.44
C GLU A 427 -3.78 22.24 -0.27
N TYR A 428 -4.16 21.50 0.77
CA TYR A 428 -3.37 21.36 1.99
C TYR A 428 -3.15 19.90 2.38
N LEU A 429 -2.15 19.68 3.21
CA LEU A 429 -1.91 18.45 3.94
C LEU A 429 -2.05 18.76 5.42
N THR A 430 -2.98 18.09 6.11
CA THR A 430 -3.23 18.29 7.53
C THR A 430 -2.96 17.03 8.32
N MET A 431 -2.28 17.18 9.46
CA MET A 431 -2.14 16.15 10.49
C MET A 431 -3.11 16.45 11.62
N PHE A 432 -3.93 15.46 11.96
CA PHE A 432 -4.83 15.48 13.11
C PHE A 432 -4.34 14.50 14.18
N GLY A 433 -4.39 14.89 15.43
CA GLY A 433 -4.17 13.96 16.55
C GLY A 433 -5.34 13.01 16.76
N GLY A 434 -5.12 11.94 17.50
CA GLY A 434 -6.15 10.93 17.79
C GLY A 434 -7.38 11.51 18.52
N ASP A 435 -7.24 12.63 19.21
CA ASP A 435 -8.34 13.38 19.83
C ASP A 435 -9.14 14.26 18.83
N GLY A 436 -8.85 14.18 17.55
CA GLY A 436 -9.48 14.95 16.47
C GLY A 436 -8.99 16.38 16.33
N LYS A 437 -8.01 16.84 17.12
CA LYS A 437 -7.47 18.19 16.97
C LYS A 437 -6.46 18.30 15.84
N GLU A 438 -6.53 19.41 15.11
CA GLU A 438 -5.47 19.76 14.16
C GLU A 438 -4.15 19.96 14.90
N LEU A 439 -3.10 19.28 14.43
CA LEU A 439 -1.72 19.45 14.89
C LEU A 439 -0.96 20.43 13.99
N GLU A 440 -1.09 20.28 12.69
CA GLU A 440 -0.50 21.16 11.68
C GLU A 440 -1.17 21.00 10.32
N THR A 441 -1.36 22.13 9.64
CA THR A 441 -1.72 22.22 8.21
C THR A 441 -0.60 22.90 7.44
N ILE A 442 -0.16 22.28 6.34
CA ILE A 442 0.83 22.84 5.41
C ILE A 442 0.26 22.85 3.99
N PRO A 443 0.78 23.67 3.06
CA PRO A 443 0.46 23.52 1.64
C PRO A 443 0.71 22.08 1.16
N PHE A 444 -0.17 21.57 0.30
CA PHE A 444 0.02 20.23 -0.27
C PHE A 444 1.29 20.22 -1.14
N PRO A 445 2.17 19.22 -1.01
CA PRO A 445 3.37 19.17 -1.84
C PRO A 445 2.99 19.03 -3.32
N HIS A 446 3.67 19.77 -4.18
CA HIS A 446 3.42 19.81 -5.61
C HIS A 446 1.96 20.14 -5.96
N LEU A 447 1.62 21.41 -5.91
CA LEU A 447 0.32 21.92 -6.34
C LEU A 447 0.03 21.55 -7.80
N ARG A 448 -1.24 21.57 -8.18
CA ARG A 448 -1.66 21.14 -9.53
C ARG A 448 -1.11 22.02 -10.67
N GLU A 449 -0.93 23.32 -10.47
CA GLU A 449 -0.53 24.37 -11.40
C GLU A 449 -1.58 24.70 -12.47
N ASP A 450 -2.25 23.70 -13.05
CA ASP A 450 -3.31 23.84 -14.04
C ASP A 450 -4.37 22.71 -13.90
N ASP A 451 -5.32 22.66 -14.82
CA ASP A 451 -6.39 21.65 -14.90
C ASP A 451 -5.96 20.30 -15.50
N GLY A 452 -4.65 20.09 -15.62
CA GLY A 452 -4.07 18.89 -16.21
C GLY A 452 -3.57 19.08 -17.66
N LEU A 453 -3.59 20.30 -18.22
CA LEU A 453 -3.10 20.57 -19.57
C LEU A 453 -1.63 20.12 -19.72
N ARG A 454 -0.75 20.51 -18.80
CA ARG A 454 0.65 20.07 -18.79
C ARG A 454 0.85 18.62 -18.35
N TRP A 455 -0.14 18.05 -17.68
CA TRP A 455 -0.13 16.64 -17.25
C TRP A 455 -0.59 15.68 -18.36
N GLY A 456 -1.06 16.22 -19.51
CA GLY A 456 -1.50 15.43 -20.65
C GLY A 456 -2.96 15.00 -20.63
N ASP A 457 -3.78 15.62 -19.78
CA ASP A 457 -5.20 15.30 -19.65
C ASP A 457 -6.01 15.59 -20.92
N TYR A 458 -5.52 16.48 -21.77
CA TYR A 458 -6.11 16.84 -23.06
C TYR A 458 -5.50 16.11 -24.26
N ALA A 459 -4.35 15.45 -24.05
CA ALA A 459 -3.56 14.86 -25.13
C ALA A 459 -4.12 13.54 -25.68
N MET A 460 -4.86 12.81 -24.87
CA MET A 460 -5.44 11.50 -25.21
C MET A 460 -6.65 11.63 -26.13
N LYS A 461 -7.04 10.53 -26.82
CA LYS A 461 -8.28 10.48 -27.58
C LYS A 461 -9.49 10.82 -26.71
N ARG A 462 -9.59 10.23 -25.53
CA ARG A 462 -10.52 10.63 -24.50
C ARG A 462 -9.86 11.75 -23.70
N ILE A 463 -10.48 12.93 -23.74
CA ILE A 463 -10.06 14.10 -22.98
C ILE A 463 -10.69 14.03 -21.61
N GLU A 464 -9.87 14.08 -20.60
CA GLU A 464 -10.28 13.89 -19.18
C GLU A 464 -9.58 14.94 -18.30
N PRO A 465 -10.05 16.21 -18.31
CA PRO A 465 -9.46 17.26 -17.48
C PRO A 465 -9.38 16.83 -16.02
N CYS A 466 -8.36 17.23 -15.32
CA CYS A 466 -8.04 16.88 -13.92
C CYS A 466 -7.66 15.40 -13.67
N ASN A 467 -7.70 14.51 -14.64
CA ASN A 467 -7.55 13.08 -14.39
C ASN A 467 -6.13 12.68 -13.95
N ARG A 468 -5.07 13.11 -14.66
CA ARG A 468 -3.67 12.73 -14.30
C ARG A 468 -3.16 13.55 -13.13
N VAL A 469 -3.54 14.82 -13.06
CA VAL A 469 -3.12 15.72 -11.99
C VAL A 469 -3.77 15.39 -10.64
N ASP A 470 -4.96 14.81 -10.62
CA ASP A 470 -5.68 14.46 -9.39
C ASP A 470 -5.57 12.98 -9.00
N ARG A 471 -4.46 12.35 -9.31
CA ARG A 471 -4.10 11.00 -8.87
C ARG A 471 -3.18 11.09 -7.66
N PHE A 472 -3.73 10.78 -6.49
CA PHE A 472 -3.01 10.84 -5.22
C PHE A 472 -2.76 9.45 -4.66
N LEU A 473 -1.60 9.26 -4.04
CA LEU A 473 -1.28 8.12 -3.18
C LEU A 473 -0.64 8.64 -1.89
N SER A 474 -0.87 7.92 -0.82
CA SER A 474 -0.22 8.19 0.46
C SER A 474 0.34 6.89 1.05
N GLY A 475 1.34 6.98 1.89
CA GLY A 475 1.97 5.83 2.51
C GLY A 475 2.70 6.16 3.80
N VAL A 476 3.16 5.11 4.44
CA VAL A 476 4.02 5.15 5.62
C VAL A 476 5.23 4.29 5.35
N ALA A 477 6.42 4.76 5.69
CA ALA A 477 7.67 4.01 5.54
C ALA A 477 8.64 4.31 6.70
N TYR A 478 9.42 3.32 7.09
CA TYR A 478 10.52 3.48 8.06
C TYR A 478 11.81 3.85 7.33
N LEU A 479 11.85 5.09 6.80
CA LEU A 479 12.97 5.60 6.01
C LEU A 479 14.25 5.82 6.82
N ASP A 480 14.20 5.88 8.14
CA ASP A 480 15.38 5.90 9.02
C ASP A 480 15.63 4.54 9.70
N GLY A 481 14.86 3.52 9.35
CA GLY A 481 14.91 2.17 9.92
C GLY A 481 14.27 2.05 11.31
N GLU A 482 13.97 3.16 12.00
CA GLU A 482 13.50 3.15 13.38
C GLU A 482 12.11 3.76 13.57
N ARG A 483 11.75 4.79 12.78
CA ARG A 483 10.53 5.57 12.97
C ARG A 483 9.77 5.78 11.67
N PRO A 484 8.43 5.89 11.74
CA PRO A 484 7.61 6.12 10.56
C PRO A 484 7.80 7.52 9.99
N SER A 485 7.82 7.58 8.66
CA SER A 485 7.72 8.79 7.85
C SER A 485 6.46 8.72 7.00
N LEU A 486 5.84 9.86 6.74
CA LEU A 486 4.67 10.01 5.88
C LEU A 486 5.13 10.20 4.44
N ILE A 487 4.51 9.49 3.50
CA ILE A 487 4.76 9.58 2.06
C ILE A 487 3.52 10.17 1.40
N ILE A 488 3.70 11.22 0.58
CA ILE A 488 2.63 11.88 -0.16
C ILE A 488 3.03 11.97 -1.62
N CYS A 489 2.14 11.49 -2.51
CA CYS A 489 2.39 11.42 -3.94
C CYS A 489 1.29 12.09 -4.74
N ARG A 490 1.66 12.65 -5.91
CA ARG A 490 0.74 13.12 -6.95
C ARG A 490 1.20 12.63 -8.31
N GLY A 491 0.29 12.02 -9.07
CA GLY A 491 0.53 11.53 -10.43
C GLY A 491 1.21 10.16 -10.47
N TYR A 492 0.86 9.38 -11.48
CA TYR A 492 1.49 8.10 -11.80
C TYR A 492 1.31 7.66 -13.27
N TYR A 493 0.48 8.34 -14.05
CA TYR A 493 0.34 8.10 -15.49
C TYR A 493 1.33 8.90 -16.34
N THR A 494 1.78 10.05 -15.84
CA THR A 494 2.70 10.97 -16.52
C THR A 494 3.67 11.54 -15.50
N ARG A 495 3.68 12.87 -15.22
CA ARG A 495 4.45 13.45 -14.13
C ARG A 495 4.19 12.68 -12.83
N THR A 496 5.23 12.39 -12.10
CA THR A 496 5.20 11.69 -10.81
C THR A 496 5.93 12.52 -9.79
N THR A 497 5.28 12.78 -8.65
CA THR A 497 5.89 13.47 -7.52
C THR A 497 5.75 12.64 -6.25
N ILE A 498 6.80 12.61 -5.42
CA ILE A 498 6.85 11.87 -4.16
C ILE A 498 7.55 12.74 -3.12
N ALA A 499 6.84 13.15 -2.08
CA ALA A 499 7.40 13.86 -0.95
C ALA A 499 7.36 12.99 0.31
N ALA A 500 8.42 12.99 1.09
CA ALA A 500 8.51 12.28 2.36
C ALA A 500 8.67 13.26 3.52
N TYR A 501 7.88 13.06 4.57
CA TYR A 501 7.89 13.89 5.76
C TYR A 501 8.08 13.05 7.03
N ASP A 502 8.95 13.51 7.90
CA ASP A 502 8.92 13.12 9.31
C ASP A 502 7.95 14.03 10.06
N PHE A 503 7.04 13.47 10.85
CA PHE A 503 6.22 14.26 11.76
C PHE A 503 6.83 14.19 13.15
N ARG A 504 7.36 15.32 13.65
CA ARG A 504 8.07 15.37 14.93
C ARG A 504 7.80 16.67 15.65
N ASN A 505 7.46 16.57 16.95
CA ASN A 505 7.12 17.73 17.79
C ASN A 505 5.97 18.57 17.19
N GLY A 506 4.95 17.89 16.67
CA GLY A 506 3.77 18.52 16.09
C GLY A 506 4.02 19.25 14.76
N LYS A 507 5.08 18.90 14.01
CA LYS A 507 5.48 19.57 12.77
C LYS A 507 5.91 18.59 11.69
N HIS A 508 5.48 18.84 10.45
CA HIS A 508 6.02 18.20 9.26
C HIS A 508 7.44 18.68 8.99
N ARG A 509 8.34 17.73 8.73
CA ARG A 509 9.74 17.99 8.37
C ARG A 509 10.05 17.23 7.08
N LEU A 510 10.23 17.98 6.01
CA LEU A 510 10.54 17.39 4.71
C LEU A 510 11.89 16.64 4.79
N ARG A 511 11.89 15.35 4.40
CA ARG A 511 13.10 14.53 4.24
C ARG A 511 13.66 14.65 2.85
N PHE A 512 12.84 14.39 1.85
CA PHE A 512 13.15 14.56 0.44
C PHE A 512 11.89 14.89 -0.35
N ASP A 513 12.13 15.43 -1.52
CA ASP A 513 11.10 15.85 -2.47
C ASP A 513 11.54 15.48 -3.89
N ILE A 514 10.73 14.67 -4.57
CA ILE A 514 11.03 14.09 -5.88
C ILE A 514 9.96 14.56 -6.87
N ASP A 515 10.43 15.02 -8.04
CA ASP A 515 9.58 15.40 -9.16
C ASP A 515 10.20 14.93 -10.47
N SER A 516 9.49 14.09 -11.22
CA SER A 516 9.93 13.67 -12.54
C SER A 516 9.92 14.81 -13.58
N GLY A 517 9.34 15.95 -13.23
CA GLY A 517 9.03 17.02 -14.14
C GLY A 517 7.91 16.64 -15.13
N HIS A 518 7.33 17.65 -15.76
CA HIS A 518 6.34 17.42 -16.82
C HIS A 518 6.95 16.63 -17.98
N VAL A 519 6.16 15.74 -18.56
CA VAL A 519 6.56 15.05 -19.80
C VAL A 519 6.45 16.01 -20.97
N PRO A 520 7.53 16.26 -21.75
CA PRO A 520 7.48 17.12 -22.90
C PRO A 520 6.48 16.61 -23.96
N MET A 521 5.64 17.51 -24.45
CA MET A 521 4.68 17.27 -25.52
C MET A 521 4.89 18.30 -26.62
N ASP A 522 4.80 17.90 -27.88
CA ASP A 522 4.83 18.82 -29.02
C ASP A 522 3.48 19.52 -29.21
N ASN A 523 2.42 18.93 -28.71
CA ASN A 523 1.04 19.45 -28.80
C ASN A 523 0.22 18.90 -27.63
N PRO A 524 -0.22 19.72 -26.66
CA PRO A 524 -0.91 19.26 -25.47
C PRO A 524 -2.32 18.72 -25.74
N PHE A 525 -2.85 18.88 -26.96
CA PHE A 525 -4.15 18.34 -27.36
C PHE A 525 -4.07 17.05 -28.17
N CYS A 526 -2.90 16.65 -28.67
CA CYS A 526 -2.76 15.49 -29.55
C CYS A 526 -1.60 14.56 -29.23
N ALA A 527 -0.56 15.03 -28.58
CA ALA A 527 0.64 14.25 -28.30
C ALA A 527 0.56 13.61 -26.90
N SER A 528 0.08 12.37 -26.84
CA SER A 528 -0.01 11.64 -25.57
C SER A 528 1.35 11.57 -24.88
N PRO A 529 1.46 11.98 -23.60
CA PRO A 529 2.69 11.89 -22.82
C PRO A 529 2.86 10.55 -22.09
N HIS A 530 1.93 9.60 -22.26
CA HIS A 530 2.07 8.28 -21.64
C HIS A 530 3.35 7.60 -22.14
N GLU A 531 4.01 6.85 -21.27
CA GLU A 531 5.22 6.07 -21.56
C GLU A 531 6.48 6.90 -21.87
N ALA A 532 6.38 8.22 -21.93
CA ALA A 532 7.52 9.10 -22.17
C ALA A 532 8.25 9.44 -20.86
N THR A 533 9.41 10.08 -20.99
CA THR A 533 10.26 10.47 -19.85
C THR A 533 9.93 11.91 -19.45
N GLY A 534 9.83 12.20 -18.17
CA GLY A 534 9.69 13.55 -17.63
C GLY A 534 10.93 14.43 -17.89
N SER A 535 10.80 15.70 -17.65
CA SER A 535 11.84 16.69 -17.98
C SER A 535 12.99 16.74 -16.95
N ASP A 536 12.83 16.14 -15.77
CA ASP A 536 13.89 16.12 -14.77
C ASP A 536 15.03 15.16 -15.20
N PRO A 537 16.31 15.60 -15.14
CA PRO A 537 17.42 14.77 -15.58
C PRO A 537 17.73 13.56 -14.67
N VAL A 538 17.29 13.57 -13.41
CA VAL A 538 17.51 12.50 -12.44
C VAL A 538 16.29 11.60 -12.35
N TYR A 539 15.11 12.20 -12.13
CA TYR A 539 13.89 11.49 -11.83
C TYR A 539 12.93 11.35 -13.03
N GLY A 540 13.25 11.91 -14.18
CA GLY A 540 12.36 11.90 -15.36
C GLY A 540 11.90 10.49 -15.78
N SER A 541 12.71 9.45 -15.52
CA SER A 541 12.35 8.07 -15.82
C SER A 541 11.19 7.52 -14.97
N LEU A 542 10.86 8.16 -13.83
CA LEU A 542 9.73 7.80 -12.97
C LEU A 542 8.38 8.09 -13.62
N ALA A 543 8.32 9.06 -14.53
CA ALA A 543 7.07 9.45 -15.19
C ALA A 543 6.35 8.22 -15.77
N GLY A 544 5.10 8.01 -15.39
CA GLY A 544 4.27 6.91 -15.91
C GLY A 544 4.58 5.51 -15.37
N GLN A 545 5.36 5.38 -14.29
CA GLN A 545 5.75 4.08 -13.71
C GLN A 545 4.97 3.68 -12.45
N GLY A 546 4.17 4.58 -11.87
CA GLY A 546 3.43 4.28 -10.65
C GLY A 546 2.18 3.43 -10.87
N ASN A 547 1.69 2.78 -9.81
CA ASN A 547 0.46 2.01 -9.80
C ASN A 547 -0.66 2.75 -9.04
N HIS A 548 -1.84 2.12 -8.93
CA HIS A 548 -2.94 2.60 -8.08
C HIS A 548 -2.69 2.38 -6.58
N SER A 549 -1.55 1.87 -6.20
CA SER A 549 -1.06 1.74 -4.84
C SER A 549 0.47 1.86 -4.83
N LEU A 550 1.04 1.99 -3.65
CA LEU A 550 2.47 1.85 -3.40
C LEU A 550 2.70 0.74 -2.38
N SER A 551 3.94 0.31 -2.21
CA SER A 551 4.36 -0.56 -1.11
C SER A 551 5.65 -0.03 -0.51
N THR A 552 5.90 -0.38 0.76
CA THR A 552 7.13 -0.05 1.46
C THR A 552 7.76 -1.30 2.04
N ALA A 553 9.03 -1.53 1.75
CA ALA A 553 9.77 -2.70 2.20
C ALA A 553 11.28 -2.43 2.14
N ASP A 554 12.06 -3.07 3.01
CA ASP A 554 13.53 -3.08 2.98
C ASP A 554 14.01 -4.02 1.87
N VAL A 555 14.04 -3.51 0.62
CA VAL A 555 14.31 -4.37 -0.55
C VAL A 555 15.79 -4.59 -0.81
N ASP A 556 16.67 -3.74 -0.26
CA ASP A 556 18.11 -3.89 -0.41
C ASP A 556 18.80 -4.47 0.83
N GLY A 557 18.09 -4.61 1.94
CA GLY A 557 18.52 -5.29 3.16
C GLY A 557 19.38 -4.43 4.08
N ASP A 558 19.27 -3.12 4.03
CA ASP A 558 20.00 -2.20 4.89
C ASP A 558 19.29 -1.89 6.23
N GLY A 559 17.99 -2.26 6.32
CA GLY A 559 17.13 -2.10 7.49
C GLY A 559 16.21 -0.89 7.44
N CYS A 560 16.33 -0.03 6.42
CA CYS A 560 15.38 1.02 6.11
C CYS A 560 14.38 0.51 5.06
N GLN A 561 13.24 1.16 4.91
CA GLN A 561 12.27 0.78 3.87
C GLN A 561 12.41 1.68 2.65
N GLU A 562 12.40 1.09 1.48
CA GLU A 562 12.25 1.74 0.18
C GLU A 562 10.78 1.95 -0.16
N ILE A 563 10.52 2.88 -1.08
CA ILE A 563 9.21 3.15 -1.65
C ILE A 563 9.13 2.48 -3.01
N ILE A 564 8.35 1.40 -3.11
CA ILE A 564 8.06 0.72 -4.37
C ILE A 564 6.85 1.40 -5.01
N TYR A 565 7.10 2.12 -6.10
CA TYR A 565 6.11 2.94 -6.81
C TYR A 565 5.79 2.32 -8.17
N GLY A 566 5.09 1.18 -8.16
CA GLY A 566 4.77 0.43 -9.37
C GLY A 566 5.99 -0.22 -10.02
N ALA A 567 6.35 0.26 -11.21
CA ALA A 567 7.50 -0.24 -11.96
C ALA A 567 8.83 0.45 -11.59
N ALA A 568 8.83 1.31 -10.58
CA ALA A 568 10.02 2.00 -10.07
C ALA A 568 10.15 1.85 -8.56
N ALA A 569 11.34 2.10 -8.01
CA ALA A 569 11.56 2.18 -6.58
C ALA A 569 12.49 3.34 -6.23
N ILE A 570 12.21 3.95 -5.09
CA ILE A 570 12.95 5.05 -4.48
C ILE A 570 13.58 4.53 -3.19
N ASP A 571 14.85 4.76 -3.04
CA ASP A 571 15.63 4.43 -1.86
C ASP A 571 15.19 5.29 -0.65
N HIS A 572 15.46 4.82 0.56
CA HIS A 572 15.11 5.48 1.82
C HIS A 572 15.66 6.92 1.95
N ASP A 573 16.70 7.27 1.21
CA ASP A 573 17.31 8.62 1.18
C ASP A 573 16.74 9.54 0.09
N GLY A 574 15.79 9.02 -0.74
CA GLY A 574 15.18 9.72 -1.87
C GLY A 574 15.90 9.52 -3.20
N SER A 575 17.00 8.75 -3.25
CA SER A 575 17.64 8.43 -4.52
C SER A 575 16.82 7.44 -5.34
N LEU A 576 16.94 7.48 -6.67
CA LEU A 576 16.28 6.54 -7.56
C LEU A 576 17.00 5.19 -7.51
N LEU A 577 16.36 4.17 -6.95
CA LEU A 577 16.90 2.82 -6.93
C LEU A 577 16.84 2.19 -8.33
N TYR A 578 15.67 2.23 -8.97
CA TYR A 578 15.50 1.86 -10.38
C TYR A 578 14.19 2.40 -10.98
N SER A 579 14.16 2.46 -12.32
CA SER A 579 12.95 2.60 -13.12
C SER A 579 12.96 1.49 -14.18
N ALA A 580 12.08 0.50 -14.03
CA ALA A 580 12.16 -0.75 -14.78
C ALA A 580 11.71 -0.58 -16.23
N ALA A 581 12.41 -1.26 -17.13
CA ALA A 581 12.15 -1.27 -18.56
C ALA A 581 12.39 -2.69 -19.12
N GLY A 582 11.90 -2.93 -20.32
CA GLY A 582 12.08 -4.18 -21.03
C GLY A 582 12.03 -3.96 -22.54
N PHE A 583 11.71 -5.01 -23.29
CA PHE A 583 11.60 -4.97 -24.74
C PHE A 583 10.23 -5.44 -25.19
N LEU A 584 9.64 -4.68 -26.11
CA LEU A 584 8.44 -5.09 -26.82
C LEU A 584 8.73 -6.31 -27.74
N PRO A 585 7.71 -7.04 -28.21
CA PRO A 585 7.90 -8.16 -29.11
C PRO A 585 8.66 -7.82 -30.41
N ASP A 586 8.64 -6.57 -30.84
CA ASP A 586 9.39 -6.08 -32.01
C ASP A 586 10.84 -5.66 -31.69
N GLY A 587 11.29 -5.82 -30.44
CA GLY A 587 12.63 -5.50 -29.98
C GLY A 587 12.88 -4.05 -29.59
N ARG A 588 11.88 -3.18 -29.64
CA ARG A 588 12.01 -1.80 -29.14
C ARG A 588 12.03 -1.77 -27.62
N PRO A 589 12.91 -0.95 -27.00
CA PRO A 589 12.89 -0.76 -25.55
C PRO A 589 11.64 0.02 -25.14
N ALA A 590 11.03 -0.32 -24.02
CA ALA A 590 9.90 0.37 -23.45
C ALA A 590 9.96 0.29 -21.92
N LYS A 591 9.37 1.28 -21.23
CA LYS A 591 9.11 1.22 -19.79
C LYS A 591 8.11 0.11 -19.49
N LEU A 592 8.10 -0.42 -18.28
CA LEU A 592 7.03 -1.35 -17.87
C LEU A 592 5.70 -0.63 -17.77
N GLY A 593 5.71 0.62 -17.29
CA GLY A 593 4.56 1.49 -17.26
C GLY A 593 3.66 1.30 -16.04
N HIS A 594 2.54 1.99 -16.05
CA HIS A 594 1.50 1.96 -15.04
C HIS A 594 0.76 0.62 -14.97
N GLY A 595 0.18 0.28 -13.82
CA GLY A 595 -0.65 -0.90 -13.62
C GLY A 595 -1.63 -0.81 -12.44
N ASP A 596 -2.62 -1.70 -12.42
CA ASP A 596 -3.73 -1.69 -11.45
C ASP A 596 -3.38 -2.33 -10.09
N ALA A 597 -2.57 -3.38 -10.09
CA ALA A 597 -2.25 -4.14 -8.88
C ALA A 597 -0.77 -4.49 -8.80
N MET A 598 -0.24 -4.45 -7.58
CA MET A 598 1.16 -4.75 -7.27
C MET A 598 1.25 -5.39 -5.89
N HIS A 599 1.99 -6.49 -5.80
CA HIS A 599 2.22 -7.23 -4.56
C HIS A 599 3.71 -7.38 -4.31
N VAL A 600 4.18 -6.89 -3.18
CA VAL A 600 5.58 -7.01 -2.72
C VAL A 600 5.61 -7.98 -1.55
N ALA A 601 6.33 -9.08 -1.68
CA ALA A 601 6.41 -10.13 -0.66
C ALA A 601 7.65 -10.99 -0.85
N VAL A 602 7.94 -11.86 0.11
CA VAL A 602 8.79 -13.03 -0.09
C VAL A 602 7.97 -14.08 -0.83
N ILE A 603 7.93 -14.00 -2.17
CA ILE A 603 7.14 -14.89 -3.03
C ILE A 603 7.89 -16.19 -3.28
N ASP A 604 9.18 -16.09 -3.59
CA ASP A 604 10.09 -17.23 -3.72
C ASP A 604 11.02 -17.30 -2.50
N PRO A 605 10.73 -18.17 -1.51
CA PRO A 605 11.54 -18.25 -0.30
C PRO A 605 12.95 -18.78 -0.53
N ASP A 606 13.22 -19.34 -1.72
CA ASP A 606 14.53 -19.83 -2.10
C ASP A 606 15.38 -18.78 -2.86
N ARG A 607 14.88 -17.53 -2.96
CA ARG A 607 15.64 -16.37 -3.47
C ARG A 607 15.87 -15.35 -2.37
N PRO A 608 17.04 -14.70 -2.30
CA PRO A 608 17.27 -13.59 -1.38
C PRO A 608 16.35 -12.39 -1.68
N GLY A 609 15.97 -11.67 -0.64
CA GLY A 609 15.17 -10.44 -0.73
C GLY A 609 13.72 -10.68 -1.10
N TYR A 610 13.04 -9.60 -1.49
CA TYR A 610 11.64 -9.58 -1.88
C TYR A 610 11.48 -9.71 -3.39
N GLN A 611 10.26 -10.08 -3.81
CA GLN A 611 9.84 -10.08 -5.20
C GLN A 611 8.58 -9.23 -5.36
N ILE A 612 8.38 -8.72 -6.57
CA ILE A 612 7.21 -7.93 -6.95
C ILE A 612 6.44 -8.69 -8.02
N PHE A 613 5.17 -8.96 -7.77
CA PHE A 613 4.26 -9.42 -8.80
C PHE A 613 3.25 -8.34 -9.13
N ASN A 614 3.19 -7.92 -10.39
CA ASN A 614 2.26 -6.86 -10.82
C ASN A 614 1.78 -7.02 -12.26
N VAL A 615 0.64 -6.39 -12.56
CA VAL A 615 0.07 -6.20 -13.91
C VAL A 615 0.38 -4.81 -14.43
N PHE A 616 0.33 -4.65 -15.77
CA PHE A 616 0.62 -3.41 -16.48
C PHE A 616 -0.51 -3.09 -17.45
N GLU A 617 -0.93 -1.81 -17.51
CA GLU A 617 -2.02 -1.33 -18.39
C GLU A 617 -1.56 -0.94 -19.79
N GLY A 618 -0.26 -0.85 -20.06
CA GLY A 618 0.29 -0.35 -21.31
C GLY A 618 -0.07 -1.16 -22.57
N ALA A 619 -0.69 -2.34 -22.39
CA ALA A 619 -1.12 -3.22 -23.47
C ALA A 619 0.01 -3.42 -24.48
N GLN A 620 -0.25 -3.14 -25.79
CA GLN A 620 0.77 -3.29 -26.83
C GLN A 620 2.01 -2.39 -26.66
N ASN A 621 2.00 -1.45 -25.73
CA ASN A 621 3.12 -0.53 -25.45
C ASN A 621 3.94 -0.94 -24.22
N ALA A 622 3.50 -1.93 -23.45
CA ALA A 622 4.25 -2.46 -22.31
C ALA A 622 4.98 -3.77 -22.68
N PRO A 623 6.20 -4.00 -22.18
CA PRO A 623 6.94 -5.25 -22.38
C PRO A 623 6.22 -6.47 -21.83
N TYR A 624 5.44 -6.29 -20.79
CA TYR A 624 4.67 -7.33 -20.10
C TYR A 624 3.24 -6.87 -19.86
N GLY A 625 2.27 -7.78 -19.89
CA GLY A 625 0.95 -7.61 -19.29
C GLY A 625 1.00 -7.89 -17.78
N TRP A 626 1.89 -8.80 -17.37
CA TRP A 626 2.22 -9.08 -15.96
C TRP A 626 3.64 -9.64 -15.84
N ALA A 627 4.29 -9.44 -14.69
CA ALA A 627 5.63 -9.99 -14.42
C ALA A 627 5.87 -10.26 -12.92
N LEU A 628 6.69 -11.28 -12.63
CA LEU A 628 7.37 -11.47 -11.36
C LEU A 628 8.79 -10.90 -11.47
N ARG A 629 9.14 -9.99 -10.58
CA ARG A 629 10.37 -9.19 -10.63
C ARG A 629 11.15 -9.26 -9.33
N ASP A 630 12.45 -9.02 -9.40
CA ASP A 630 13.29 -8.73 -8.23
C ASP A 630 12.94 -7.35 -7.68
N ALA A 631 12.67 -7.25 -6.38
CA ALA A 631 12.27 -5.98 -5.78
C ALA A 631 13.44 -4.98 -5.61
N GLN A 632 14.67 -5.47 -5.50
CA GLN A 632 15.86 -4.63 -5.37
C GLN A 632 16.31 -4.01 -6.70
N THR A 633 16.14 -4.74 -7.82
CA THR A 633 16.68 -4.33 -9.13
C THR A 633 15.61 -3.98 -10.15
N GLY A 634 14.36 -4.39 -9.92
CA GLY A 634 13.26 -4.26 -10.87
C GLY A 634 13.30 -5.24 -12.04
N GLU A 635 14.31 -6.09 -12.15
CA GLU A 635 14.46 -7.05 -13.24
C GLU A 635 13.39 -8.16 -13.19
N ALA A 636 12.81 -8.48 -14.34
CA ALA A 636 11.83 -9.55 -14.45
C ALA A 636 12.50 -10.93 -14.44
N PHE A 637 12.03 -11.82 -13.57
CA PHE A 637 12.39 -13.25 -13.62
C PHE A 637 11.62 -13.98 -14.72
N PHE A 638 10.33 -13.69 -14.82
CA PHE A 638 9.43 -14.16 -15.87
C PHE A 638 8.20 -13.26 -15.94
N GLY A 639 7.49 -13.30 -17.02
CA GLY A 639 6.26 -12.56 -17.28
C GLY A 639 5.73 -12.84 -18.67
N GLU A 640 4.54 -12.36 -18.96
CA GLU A 640 3.91 -12.54 -20.27
C GLU A 640 3.48 -11.20 -20.87
N TYR A 641 3.72 -11.05 -22.16
CA TYR A 641 3.20 -9.93 -22.95
C TYR A 641 1.69 -10.06 -23.12
N ALA A 642 0.97 -8.93 -23.09
CA ALA A 642 -0.45 -8.87 -23.37
C ALA A 642 -0.79 -7.69 -24.29
N GLU A 643 -1.79 -7.89 -25.16
CA GLU A 643 -2.29 -6.84 -26.07
C GLU A 643 -3.43 -6.02 -25.46
N CYS A 644 -3.85 -6.34 -24.23
CA CYS A 644 -4.90 -5.66 -23.51
C CYS A 644 -4.52 -5.50 -22.03
N ASP A 645 -5.18 -4.57 -21.36
CA ASP A 645 -5.18 -4.45 -19.92
C ASP A 645 -5.77 -5.72 -19.29
N LEU A 646 -5.04 -6.28 -18.29
CA LEU A 646 -5.41 -7.51 -17.60
C LEU A 646 -6.12 -7.23 -16.25
N GLY A 647 -6.23 -5.97 -15.86
CA GLY A 647 -6.87 -5.53 -14.64
C GLY A 647 -6.03 -5.83 -13.40
N ARG A 648 -6.35 -6.89 -12.64
CA ARG A 648 -5.72 -7.17 -11.35
C ARG A 648 -5.02 -8.52 -11.31
N CYS A 649 -4.08 -8.65 -10.37
CA CYS A 649 -3.37 -9.89 -10.06
C CYS A 649 -3.43 -10.20 -8.57
N MET A 650 -2.94 -11.35 -8.16
CA MET A 650 -2.89 -11.76 -6.76
C MET A 650 -1.70 -12.68 -6.48
N VAL A 651 -1.30 -12.70 -5.21
CA VAL A 651 -0.22 -13.54 -4.67
C VAL A 651 -0.70 -14.18 -3.36
N GLY A 652 -0.44 -15.48 -3.17
CA GLY A 652 -0.74 -16.15 -1.92
C GLY A 652 -0.41 -17.63 -1.93
N ASP A 653 -0.34 -18.26 -0.76
CA ASP A 653 -0.24 -19.71 -0.62
C ASP A 653 -1.66 -20.33 -0.74
N VAL A 654 -2.10 -20.54 -1.97
CA VAL A 654 -3.41 -21.10 -2.32
C VAL A 654 -3.33 -22.51 -2.90
N THR A 655 -2.12 -23.02 -3.08
CA THR A 655 -1.84 -24.37 -3.59
C THR A 655 -0.89 -25.10 -2.63
N PRO A 656 -1.36 -25.58 -1.48
CA PRO A 656 -0.53 -26.23 -0.47
C PRO A 656 0.31 -27.38 -1.04
N GLY A 657 1.58 -27.46 -0.62
CA GLY A 657 2.54 -28.45 -1.10
C GLY A 657 3.31 -28.02 -2.36
N VAL A 658 3.03 -26.87 -2.93
CA VAL A 658 3.88 -26.19 -3.91
C VAL A 658 4.74 -25.17 -3.16
N ARG A 659 6.06 -25.30 -3.31
CA ARG A 659 7.01 -24.41 -2.63
C ARG A 659 6.93 -22.97 -3.13
N GLY A 660 6.76 -22.01 -2.22
CA GLY A 660 6.62 -20.59 -2.52
C GLY A 660 5.16 -20.17 -2.72
N LEU A 661 4.92 -18.87 -2.84
CA LEU A 661 3.59 -18.34 -3.08
C LEU A 661 3.21 -18.51 -4.56
N SER A 662 1.95 -18.90 -4.79
CA SER A 662 1.36 -18.89 -6.12
C SER A 662 1.10 -17.44 -6.57
N VAL A 663 1.24 -17.19 -7.87
CA VAL A 663 0.95 -15.91 -8.51
C VAL A 663 -0.05 -16.10 -9.64
N TRP A 664 -1.04 -15.22 -9.78
CA TRP A 664 -2.04 -15.39 -10.83
C TRP A 664 -2.69 -14.08 -11.32
N VAL A 665 -3.10 -14.14 -12.56
CA VAL A 665 -3.97 -13.19 -13.25
C VAL A 665 -5.13 -14.00 -13.84
N ASN A 666 -5.03 -14.42 -15.10
CA ASN A 666 -5.97 -15.30 -15.80
C ASN A 666 -5.57 -16.79 -15.72
N GLU A 667 -4.34 -17.06 -15.36
CA GLU A 667 -3.74 -18.37 -15.14
C GLU A 667 -2.90 -18.31 -13.85
N MET A 668 -2.69 -19.47 -13.23
CA MET A 668 -1.94 -19.58 -11.98
C MET A 668 -0.56 -20.21 -12.24
N TYR A 669 0.46 -19.65 -11.59
CA TYR A 669 1.85 -20.09 -11.68
C TYR A 669 2.44 -20.25 -10.28
N ASP A 670 3.41 -21.15 -10.15
CA ASP A 670 4.27 -21.17 -8.97
C ASP A 670 5.30 -20.02 -9.01
N CYS A 671 6.03 -19.83 -7.94
CA CYS A 671 7.07 -18.81 -7.84
C CYS A 671 8.26 -18.98 -8.80
N LYS A 672 8.35 -20.11 -9.50
CA LYS A 672 9.39 -20.41 -10.51
C LYS A 672 8.88 -20.22 -11.95
N GLY A 673 7.60 -19.87 -12.14
CA GLY A 673 6.97 -19.68 -13.45
C GLY A 673 6.39 -20.94 -14.07
N ASN A 674 6.25 -22.04 -13.32
CA ASN A 674 5.57 -23.23 -13.81
C ASN A 674 4.05 -23.04 -13.65
N ARG A 675 3.32 -23.30 -14.72
CA ARG A 675 1.85 -23.21 -14.69
C ARG A 675 1.25 -24.28 -13.77
N LEU A 676 0.34 -23.85 -12.90
CA LEU A 676 -0.41 -24.74 -12.01
C LEU A 676 -1.79 -25.07 -12.60
N PRO A 677 -2.29 -26.29 -12.37
CA PRO A 677 -3.57 -26.73 -12.93
C PRO A 677 -4.80 -26.25 -12.13
N ASP A 678 -4.57 -25.51 -11.06
CA ASP A 678 -5.59 -25.11 -10.11
C ASP A 678 -6.60 -24.14 -10.72
N LYS A 679 -7.81 -24.12 -10.15
CA LYS A 679 -8.84 -23.17 -10.53
C LYS A 679 -8.42 -21.76 -10.15
N ILE A 680 -8.62 -20.81 -11.06
CA ILE A 680 -8.35 -19.38 -10.82
C ILE A 680 -9.30 -18.87 -9.75
N LEU A 681 -8.73 -18.18 -8.77
CA LEU A 681 -9.41 -17.50 -7.68
C LEU A 681 -9.58 -16.01 -8.00
N GLY A 682 -10.31 -15.29 -7.15
CA GLY A 682 -10.43 -13.84 -7.23
C GLY A 682 -9.07 -13.12 -7.15
N THR A 683 -9.01 -11.89 -7.67
CA THR A 683 -7.79 -11.07 -7.71
C THR A 683 -7.96 -9.71 -7.02
N ASN A 684 -9.03 -9.52 -6.23
CA ASN A 684 -9.31 -8.25 -5.60
C ASN A 684 -8.68 -8.10 -4.22
N GLN A 685 -8.86 -9.10 -3.34
CA GLN A 685 -8.32 -9.07 -1.98
C GLN A 685 -8.05 -10.49 -1.47
N SER A 686 -7.03 -10.65 -0.63
CA SER A 686 -6.72 -11.89 0.08
C SER A 686 -6.78 -11.69 1.58
N ILE A 687 -6.77 -12.79 2.32
CA ILE A 687 -6.83 -12.83 3.78
C ILE A 687 -6.10 -14.07 4.31
N ARG A 688 -5.40 -13.92 5.43
CA ARG A 688 -4.81 -15.03 6.21
C ARG A 688 -5.82 -15.52 7.23
N TRP A 689 -6.75 -16.35 6.77
CA TRP A 689 -7.90 -16.78 7.56
C TRP A 689 -7.74 -18.17 8.19
N ALA A 690 -7.26 -19.13 7.40
CA ALA A 690 -7.13 -20.52 7.85
C ALA A 690 -6.04 -20.70 8.90
N GLY A 691 -6.26 -21.65 9.82
CA GLY A 691 -5.31 -21.97 10.90
C GLY A 691 -4.07 -22.75 10.44
N ASP A 692 -3.98 -23.11 9.17
CA ASP A 692 -2.88 -23.87 8.55
C ASP A 692 -1.86 -23.01 7.77
N LEU A 693 -1.91 -21.69 7.96
CA LEU A 693 -1.03 -20.69 7.34
C LEU A 693 -1.21 -20.52 5.82
N THR A 694 -2.25 -21.11 5.24
CA THR A 694 -2.60 -20.85 3.83
C THR A 694 -3.25 -19.49 3.65
N THR A 695 -3.30 -19.02 2.41
CA THR A 695 -3.97 -17.76 2.02
C THR A 695 -5.33 -18.08 1.42
N GLN A 696 -6.36 -17.33 1.80
CA GLN A 696 -7.67 -17.35 1.18
C GLN A 696 -7.89 -16.06 0.38
N VAL A 697 -8.86 -16.09 -0.54
CA VAL A 697 -9.30 -14.90 -1.27
C VAL A 697 -10.69 -14.47 -0.81
N ILE A 698 -10.93 -13.17 -0.92
CA ILE A 698 -12.22 -12.57 -0.66
C ILE A 698 -12.89 -12.33 -2.00
N ASP A 699 -13.89 -13.18 -2.31
CA ASP A 699 -14.67 -13.08 -3.54
C ASP A 699 -15.93 -12.24 -3.26
N GLY A 700 -15.71 -10.93 -3.11
CA GLY A 700 -16.79 -9.97 -2.84
C GLY A 700 -17.55 -9.51 -4.08
N VAL A 701 -17.05 -9.85 -5.27
CA VAL A 701 -17.70 -9.47 -6.53
C VAL A 701 -18.29 -10.70 -7.21
N ASN A 702 -19.59 -10.74 -7.32
CA ASN A 702 -20.24 -11.68 -8.21
C ASN A 702 -20.41 -11.07 -9.60
N TYR A 703 -19.58 -11.46 -10.54
CA TYR A 703 -19.67 -11.03 -11.95
C TYR A 703 -21.01 -11.39 -12.63
N LEU A 704 -21.80 -12.24 -12.00
CA LEU A 704 -23.11 -12.65 -12.48
C LEU A 704 -24.27 -11.76 -11.97
N LYS A 705 -23.99 -10.60 -11.36
CA LYS A 705 -24.94 -9.57 -10.90
C LYS A 705 -25.52 -9.77 -9.50
N ASP A 706 -24.94 -10.62 -8.68
CA ASP A 706 -25.40 -10.81 -7.30
C ASP A 706 -24.77 -9.78 -6.34
N VAL A 707 -25.25 -9.78 -5.10
CA VAL A 707 -24.78 -8.91 -4.04
C VAL A 707 -23.33 -9.22 -3.69
N GLN A 708 -22.52 -8.20 -3.52
CA GLN A 708 -21.14 -8.29 -3.06
C GLN A 708 -21.14 -8.58 -1.56
N THR A 709 -20.75 -9.78 -1.16
CA THR A 709 -20.92 -10.24 0.22
C THR A 709 -19.61 -10.44 1.00
N GLY A 710 -18.45 -10.46 0.34
CA GLY A 710 -17.17 -10.70 1.01
C GLY A 710 -16.95 -12.17 1.39
N VAL A 711 -17.30 -13.10 0.53
CA VAL A 711 -17.11 -14.55 0.74
C VAL A 711 -15.62 -14.89 0.81
N ILE A 712 -15.20 -15.56 1.91
CA ILE A 712 -13.84 -16.11 2.03
C ILE A 712 -13.82 -17.53 1.48
N ASN A 713 -12.92 -17.79 0.54
CA ASN A 713 -12.80 -19.11 -0.10
C ASN A 713 -11.38 -19.37 -0.63
N ASP A 714 -11.08 -20.64 -0.89
CA ASP A 714 -9.91 -21.10 -1.62
C ASP A 714 -10.17 -22.43 -2.35
N ASN A 715 -9.13 -22.98 -3.02
CA ASN A 715 -9.23 -24.26 -3.74
C ASN A 715 -9.13 -25.48 -2.81
N THR A 716 -8.62 -25.34 -1.59
CA THR A 716 -8.39 -26.40 -0.63
C THR A 716 -9.59 -26.61 0.29
N HIS A 717 -10.03 -25.54 0.93
CA HIS A 717 -11.12 -25.57 1.93
C HIS A 717 -12.50 -25.29 1.33
N GLY A 718 -12.54 -24.72 0.10
CA GLY A 718 -13.78 -24.22 -0.48
C GLY A 718 -14.24 -22.92 0.20
N ILE A 719 -15.54 -22.78 0.42
CA ILE A 719 -16.09 -21.61 1.12
C ILE A 719 -15.93 -21.79 2.63
N MET A 720 -15.13 -20.95 3.25
CA MET A 720 -14.90 -20.95 4.70
C MET A 720 -15.83 -19.99 5.45
N LEU A 721 -16.14 -18.85 4.85
CA LEU A 721 -17.08 -17.88 5.40
C LEU A 721 -17.97 -17.33 4.29
N LYS A 722 -19.27 -17.26 4.55
CA LYS A 722 -20.26 -16.55 3.72
C LYS A 722 -21.00 -15.56 4.61
N PRO A 723 -20.56 -14.30 4.68
CA PRO A 723 -21.25 -13.29 5.48
C PRO A 723 -22.68 -13.05 5.00
N GLU A 724 -23.58 -12.77 5.93
CA GLU A 724 -24.98 -12.45 5.63
C GLU A 724 -25.31 -11.04 6.12
N GLY A 725 -26.06 -10.25 5.34
CA GLY A 725 -26.48 -8.89 5.69
C GLY A 725 -25.34 -7.86 5.68
N THR A 726 -24.23 -8.20 5.04
CA THR A 726 -23.06 -7.32 4.85
C THR A 726 -22.78 -7.10 3.38
N MET A 727 -21.95 -6.11 3.08
CA MET A 727 -21.58 -5.73 1.72
C MET A 727 -20.14 -5.21 1.65
N THR A 728 -19.45 -5.57 0.57
CA THR A 728 -18.17 -4.97 0.19
C THR A 728 -18.35 -3.61 -0.48
N ASN A 729 -17.24 -2.93 -0.80
CA ASN A 729 -17.19 -1.61 -1.40
C ASN A 729 -16.68 -1.65 -2.85
N ASN A 730 -16.66 -0.47 -3.51
CA ASN A 730 -16.06 -0.27 -4.82
C ASN A 730 -16.63 -1.13 -5.97
N GLY A 731 -17.91 -1.43 -5.94
CA GLY A 731 -18.63 -2.04 -7.06
C GLY A 731 -17.91 -3.23 -7.70
N THR A 732 -17.21 -2.99 -8.79
CA THR A 732 -16.49 -4.02 -9.54
C THR A 732 -15.26 -4.61 -8.85
N LYS A 733 -14.73 -3.97 -7.81
CA LYS A 733 -13.55 -4.45 -7.07
C LYS A 733 -13.94 -5.31 -5.87
N GLY A 734 -15.09 -5.08 -5.24
CA GLY A 734 -15.58 -5.89 -4.12
C GLY A 734 -14.65 -5.89 -2.90
N ASN A 735 -14.08 -4.73 -2.57
CA ASN A 735 -13.16 -4.60 -1.46
C ASN A 735 -13.90 -4.61 -0.12
N PRO A 736 -13.42 -5.32 0.92
CA PRO A 736 -13.89 -5.12 2.29
C PRO A 736 -13.53 -3.72 2.79
N CYS A 737 -14.08 -3.32 3.93
CA CYS A 737 -13.69 -2.06 4.56
C CYS A 737 -12.24 -2.11 5.03
N LEU A 738 -11.79 -3.25 5.56
CA LEU A 738 -10.43 -3.51 6.00
C LEU A 738 -10.20 -5.02 6.09
N VAL A 739 -8.96 -5.46 5.87
CA VAL A 739 -8.44 -6.77 6.24
C VAL A 739 -7.18 -6.55 7.06
N ALA A 740 -7.17 -6.95 8.33
CA ALA A 740 -6.04 -6.73 9.22
C ALA A 740 -6.07 -7.67 10.43
N ASP A 741 -4.92 -7.95 11.03
CA ASP A 741 -4.78 -8.57 12.35
C ASP A 741 -5.12 -7.54 13.43
N ILE A 742 -6.42 -7.37 13.73
CA ILE A 742 -6.92 -6.36 14.68
C ILE A 742 -7.03 -6.92 16.09
N PHE A 743 -7.43 -8.17 16.23
CA PHE A 743 -7.70 -8.84 17.50
C PHE A 743 -7.16 -10.28 17.50
N GLY A 744 -7.13 -10.89 18.67
CA GLY A 744 -6.87 -12.30 18.78
C GLY A 744 -5.46 -12.72 18.38
N ASP A 745 -5.36 -13.84 17.69
CA ASP A 745 -4.09 -14.39 17.24
C ASP A 745 -3.60 -13.67 15.95
N TYR A 746 -2.56 -14.18 15.32
CA TYR A 746 -1.94 -13.59 14.12
C TYR A 746 -2.80 -13.63 12.84
N ARG A 747 -3.98 -14.27 12.86
CA ARG A 747 -4.88 -14.32 11.71
C ARG A 747 -5.62 -13.00 11.53
N GLU A 748 -5.92 -12.70 10.28
CA GLU A 748 -6.56 -11.44 9.93
C GLU A 748 -8.07 -11.50 10.13
N GLU A 749 -8.66 -10.40 10.56
CA GLU A 749 -10.08 -10.17 10.59
C GLU A 749 -10.59 -9.61 9.25
N LEU A 750 -11.82 -10.02 8.88
CA LEU A 750 -12.57 -9.45 7.77
C LEU A 750 -13.55 -8.40 8.29
N VAL A 751 -13.31 -7.14 7.91
CA VAL A 751 -14.17 -6.01 8.32
C VAL A 751 -15.09 -5.61 7.18
N LEU A 752 -16.40 -5.74 7.42
CA LEU A 752 -17.44 -5.39 6.46
C LEU A 752 -18.47 -4.45 7.08
N ARG A 753 -19.05 -3.58 6.26
CA ARG A 753 -20.24 -2.82 6.63
C ARG A 753 -21.50 -3.67 6.47
N THR A 754 -22.55 -3.37 7.23
CA THR A 754 -23.89 -3.88 6.93
C THR A 754 -24.40 -3.27 5.61
N GLU A 755 -25.37 -3.92 4.97
CA GLU A 755 -25.93 -3.47 3.68
C GLU A 755 -26.44 -2.01 3.74
N ASP A 756 -27.05 -1.61 4.86
CA ASP A 756 -27.57 -0.27 5.09
C ASP A 756 -26.53 0.70 5.70
N SER A 757 -25.33 0.19 6.01
CA SER A 757 -24.26 0.92 6.74
C SER A 757 -24.70 1.43 8.12
N SER A 758 -25.55 0.69 8.82
CA SER A 758 -25.91 0.97 10.22
C SER A 758 -24.89 0.46 11.23
N ALA A 759 -24.02 -0.48 10.83
CA ALA A 759 -22.98 -1.05 11.67
C ALA A 759 -21.78 -1.55 10.85
N ILE A 760 -20.68 -1.79 11.55
CA ILE A 760 -19.52 -2.55 11.08
C ILE A 760 -19.54 -3.91 11.77
N ARG A 761 -19.25 -4.96 11.01
CA ARG A 761 -18.99 -6.32 11.50
C ARG A 761 -17.54 -6.70 11.26
N ILE A 762 -16.90 -7.19 12.32
CA ILE A 762 -15.52 -7.68 12.33
C ILE A 762 -15.59 -9.19 12.51
N TYR A 763 -15.41 -9.94 11.43
CA TYR A 763 -15.45 -11.40 11.45
C TYR A 763 -14.10 -11.95 11.90
N VAL A 764 -14.13 -12.90 12.84
CA VAL A 764 -12.96 -13.57 13.43
C VAL A 764 -13.06 -15.06 13.12
N ASN A 765 -11.96 -15.70 12.71
CA ASN A 765 -11.95 -17.15 12.58
C ASN A 765 -11.93 -17.81 13.96
N THR A 766 -12.94 -18.62 14.24
CA THR A 766 -13.10 -19.32 15.54
C THR A 766 -12.61 -20.76 15.55
N GLU A 767 -11.87 -21.19 14.54
CA GLU A 767 -11.18 -22.47 14.52
C GLU A 767 -9.86 -22.40 15.29
N LEU A 768 -9.49 -23.49 15.96
CA LEU A 768 -8.17 -23.58 16.60
C LEU A 768 -7.05 -23.67 15.56
N THR A 769 -5.92 -23.04 15.84
CA THR A 769 -4.68 -23.19 15.07
C THR A 769 -3.64 -23.91 15.92
N GLY A 770 -2.76 -24.69 15.30
CA GLY A 770 -1.58 -25.29 15.94
C GLY A 770 -0.32 -24.47 15.78
N HIS A 771 -0.43 -23.19 15.39
CA HIS A 771 0.70 -22.31 15.15
C HIS A 771 0.66 -21.11 16.09
N LYS A 772 1.85 -20.60 16.44
CA LYS A 772 2.03 -19.43 17.30
C LYS A 772 2.94 -18.42 16.62
N LEU A 773 2.40 -17.25 16.32
CA LEU A 773 3.11 -16.08 15.78
C LEU A 773 2.82 -14.86 16.67
N PHE A 774 3.71 -13.89 16.62
CA PHE A 774 3.42 -12.56 17.18
C PHE A 774 2.40 -11.83 16.26
N THR A 775 1.71 -10.85 16.81
CA THR A 775 0.76 -10.05 16.02
C THR A 775 1.45 -9.44 14.82
N LEU A 776 0.86 -9.61 13.63
CA LEU A 776 1.40 -9.07 12.39
C LEU A 776 1.48 -7.54 12.42
N MET A 777 0.72 -6.87 13.31
CA MET A 777 0.81 -5.43 13.53
C MET A 777 2.16 -4.99 14.13
N HIS A 778 2.96 -5.92 14.65
CA HIS A 778 4.35 -5.69 15.07
C HIS A 778 5.38 -6.04 13.98
N ASP A 779 4.93 -6.53 12.81
CA ASP A 779 5.74 -6.56 11.59
C ASP A 779 5.64 -5.21 10.89
N VAL A 780 6.76 -4.49 10.78
CA VAL A 780 6.77 -3.12 10.26
C VAL A 780 6.25 -3.03 8.81
N MET A 781 6.60 -4.00 7.95
CA MET A 781 6.12 -4.02 6.57
C MET A 781 4.61 -4.25 6.51
N TYR A 782 4.10 -5.18 7.31
CA TYR A 782 2.66 -5.45 7.39
C TYR A 782 1.91 -4.23 7.94
N ARG A 783 2.37 -3.64 9.05
CA ARG A 783 1.69 -2.50 9.67
C ARG A 783 1.68 -1.24 8.80
N THR A 784 2.76 -0.96 8.08
CA THR A 784 2.76 0.14 7.09
C THR A 784 1.77 -0.17 5.96
N GLY A 785 1.67 -1.45 5.55
CA GLY A 785 0.66 -1.93 4.61
C GLY A 785 -0.77 -1.65 5.05
N ILE A 786 -1.10 -1.91 6.32
CA ILE A 786 -2.42 -1.60 6.88
C ILE A 786 -2.73 -0.10 6.78
N ALA A 787 -1.76 0.77 7.02
CA ALA A 787 -1.97 2.22 6.91
C ALA A 787 -2.33 2.66 5.48
N TRP A 788 -1.68 2.13 4.45
CA TRP A 788 -1.95 2.50 3.06
C TRP A 788 -2.94 1.55 2.32
N GLN A 789 -3.55 0.57 3.01
CA GLN A 789 -4.52 -0.34 2.38
C GLN A 789 -5.70 0.41 1.73
N ASN A 790 -6.08 1.57 2.27
CA ASN A 790 -7.16 2.40 1.74
C ASN A 790 -6.79 3.21 0.47
N ASN A 791 -5.58 3.08 -0.08
CA ASN A 791 -5.24 3.70 -1.35
C ASN A 791 -6.07 3.11 -2.49
N CYS A 792 -6.73 3.98 -3.25
CA CYS A 792 -7.41 3.67 -4.51
C CYS A 792 -8.24 2.37 -4.50
N TYR A 793 -7.63 1.27 -4.92
CA TYR A 793 -8.32 -0.01 -5.14
C TYR A 793 -8.07 -1.04 -4.03
N ASN A 794 -7.53 -0.67 -2.91
CA ASN A 794 -7.16 -1.52 -1.78
C ASN A 794 -6.31 -2.75 -2.22
N GLN A 795 -5.21 -2.98 -1.58
CA GLN A 795 -4.31 -4.11 -1.88
C GLN A 795 -4.09 -4.92 -0.60
N PRO A 796 -3.91 -6.25 -0.69
CA PRO A 796 -3.51 -7.05 0.47
C PRO A 796 -2.16 -6.58 1.03
N CYS A 797 -2.01 -6.67 2.35
CA CYS A 797 -0.76 -6.40 3.03
C CYS A 797 0.07 -7.68 3.15
N TYR A 798 1.40 -7.56 3.15
CA TYR A 798 2.33 -8.68 3.25
C TYR A 798 3.31 -8.47 4.40
N THR A 799 3.79 -9.59 4.96
CA THR A 799 4.78 -9.61 6.03
C THR A 799 6.20 -9.41 5.49
N SER A 800 7.12 -8.97 6.36
CA SER A 800 8.54 -8.89 6.04
C SER A 800 9.21 -10.27 5.91
N PHE A 801 8.53 -11.33 6.29
CA PHE A 801 8.99 -12.73 6.21
C PHE A 801 8.06 -13.56 5.31
N TYR A 802 8.56 -14.72 4.87
CA TYR A 802 7.76 -15.68 4.10
C TYR A 802 6.66 -16.28 4.98
N TYR A 803 5.40 -16.01 4.65
CA TYR A 803 4.23 -16.54 5.33
C TYR A 803 3.50 -17.52 4.41
N ALA A 804 3.52 -18.79 4.73
CA ALA A 804 2.88 -19.87 3.99
C ALA A 804 2.80 -21.16 4.82
N SER A 805 2.04 -22.14 4.38
CA SER A 805 1.85 -23.44 5.04
C SER A 805 3.14 -24.27 5.18
N ASP A 806 4.17 -23.96 4.38
CA ASP A 806 5.48 -24.61 4.43
C ASP A 806 6.59 -23.68 4.97
N MET A 807 6.21 -22.60 5.70
CA MET A 807 7.19 -21.65 6.23
C MET A 807 8.11 -22.29 7.26
N ASP A 808 9.33 -21.75 7.32
CA ASP A 808 10.36 -22.11 8.32
C ASP A 808 10.38 -21.01 9.38
N PHE A 809 9.90 -21.29 10.58
CA PHE A 809 9.83 -20.33 11.68
C PHE A 809 11.19 -19.79 12.11
N SER A 810 12.29 -20.49 11.82
CA SER A 810 13.64 -19.98 12.04
C SER A 810 13.99 -18.76 11.20
N GLN A 811 13.23 -18.51 10.12
CA GLN A 811 13.43 -17.40 9.17
C GLN A 811 12.51 -16.21 9.44
N VAL A 812 11.60 -16.32 10.41
CA VAL A 812 10.67 -15.22 10.78
C VAL A 812 11.44 -14.10 11.49
N LEU A 813 12.23 -14.48 12.49
CA LEU A 813 13.12 -13.60 13.25
C LEU A 813 14.51 -14.26 13.30
N PRO A 814 15.31 -14.18 12.22
CA PRO A 814 16.50 -15.02 12.02
C PRO A 814 17.67 -14.71 12.99
N TYR A 815 17.51 -13.74 13.86
CA TYR A 815 18.44 -13.38 14.93
C TYR A 815 18.18 -14.12 16.26
N PHE A 816 17.06 -14.85 16.38
CA PHE A 816 16.81 -15.76 17.50
C PHE A 816 17.34 -17.17 17.21
N GLU A 817 17.51 -17.96 18.25
CA GLU A 817 17.95 -19.36 18.19
C GLU A 817 16.78 -20.30 18.48
N GLU A 818 16.94 -21.59 18.17
CA GLU A 818 15.98 -22.64 18.48
C GLU A 818 15.95 -22.87 20.00
N ASP A 819 14.79 -22.96 20.63
CA ASP A 819 14.59 -23.24 22.06
C ASP A 819 14.86 -24.72 22.43
#